data_a3f5b7b2b170a8eb64e5b58581939d1c
#
_entry.id   a3f5b7b2b170a8eb64e5b58581939d1c
#
_cell.length_a   1.000
_cell.length_b   1.000
_cell.length_c   1.000
_cell.angle_alpha   90.00
_cell.angle_beta   90.00
_cell.angle_gamma   90.00
#
_symmetry.space_group_name_H-M   'P 1'
#
loop_
_entity.id
_entity.type
_entity.pdbx_description
1 polymer ?
#
loop_
_entity_poly.entity_id
_entity_poly.type
_entity_poly.pdbx_seq_one_letter_code
_entity_poly.pdbx_strand_id
1 'polypeptide(L)'
;MVGGTNLHFSSPQRPNHFGGGARVNLTLLKLLARALPLLLALIFQSAFALGADETASSDTTIIVDFKLNGQALGEIEAVRSADGDFWIRAEDLATFKVTIGTGVGARTIGGQSHVSIRSLGALKMAFEERTLSLSVDLPAAFFPLEKTNQYLQSFSVRATESPFSSFFNYRLAASRGNTSDTQQYALAGEAGFRFSGILFRHEAGWTRSADNTNSMRFATQAIYDDTERLNRWTLGDSTATSGTLGSAFPLIGINLTRLYAINPSFVRQPLATFAGSALLPSQIEVLASGVPIYRGDVKPGPFELRDLFYASGARNIDVRIRDMLGRVETVTFPFYFAEGLLAKGLSEYSFSFGQRRDTPLTFDTSQSRLTALGFYRTGLTNFLTVGFRGEANHDLWNAGPTVAAKSDKFGVVELAYSASNRNSVASRGNAYSFAYTFASQFLTARYNRLRFSDGYASLVLLQPDSRPIRDDRLDFTTGNSLLGTFSFALGATTFVNGQSERSSTLGWNRTIFGRTQLFASIGDVRGDRQERRGFVGLTYNLNAEENALAIAQKSKDGNTQSIQFSRNVPQGEGLGYRIEVERASAVDARQLRIAPFLQYNFSAGSVSVNALDQIATGGARTQRAEVAFAGGVGCVNTSCLPSRTIADSFAIVDLGVPIADVRILRNNQVVGKTSVAGKMIVSDLGSYYETEIRLNDQDLPIEYGFKLSALRISPALRSGSRIDFGVKRILTVFGKLIVSLGKRQLPLANYLAVLTQNERRRIISTENDGAFYLEDMVPGKYTGVAIVDGTACQFELTVPETEGIMFDAKSIVICR
;
A
#
# COMPACT_ATOMS: atom_id res chain seq x y z
N MET A 1 -17.52 -32.40 57.42
CA MET A 1 -18.27 -31.66 58.47
C MET A 1 -18.66 -30.33 57.89
N VAL A 2 -19.91 -30.28 57.68
CA VAL A 2 -20.85 -29.15 57.95
C VAL A 2 -20.41 -27.79 57.40
N GLY A 3 -21.16 -27.08 56.56
CA GLY A 3 -22.56 -27.04 56.27
C GLY A 3 -22.82 -26.14 55.10
N GLY A 4 -23.90 -26.44 54.42
CA GLY A 4 -24.44 -25.73 53.27
C GLY A 4 -25.19 -24.45 53.62
N THR A 5 -25.34 -23.63 52.61
CA THR A 5 -26.49 -22.75 52.49
C THR A 5 -26.86 -22.60 51.05
N ASN A 6 -28.02 -23.17 50.68
CA ASN A 6 -28.76 -22.95 49.46
C ASN A 6 -29.31 -21.53 49.46
N LEU A 7 -29.16 -20.84 48.34
CA LEU A 7 -30.01 -19.71 47.99
C LEU A 7 -30.64 -20.00 46.63
N HIS A 8 -31.92 -20.35 46.69
CA HIS A 8 -32.87 -20.34 45.57
C HIS A 8 -33.07 -18.92 45.08
N PHE A 9 -32.94 -18.72 43.77
CA PHE A 9 -33.59 -17.62 43.08
C PHE A 9 -34.56 -18.19 42.04
N SER A 10 -35.81 -17.86 42.29
CA SER A 10 -37.03 -18.20 41.56
C SER A 10 -37.04 -17.53 40.14
N SER A 11 -37.45 -18.31 39.17
CA SER A 11 -37.89 -17.86 37.86
C SER A 11 -39.18 -17.04 37.91
N PRO A 12 -39.38 -16.00 37.07
CA PRO A 12 -40.68 -15.40 36.89
C PRO A 12 -41.47 -16.16 35.84
N GLN A 13 -42.70 -16.45 36.22
CA GLN A 13 -43.78 -17.08 35.46
C GLN A 13 -44.24 -16.25 34.25
N ARG A 14 -44.63 -16.96 33.20
CA ARG A 14 -45.48 -16.46 32.10
C ARG A 14 -46.87 -16.13 32.62
N PRO A 15 -47.51 -15.08 32.11
CA PRO A 15 -48.95 -14.97 32.23
C PRO A 15 -49.65 -15.64 31.05
N ASN A 16 -50.69 -16.41 31.39
CA ASN A 16 -51.61 -17.14 30.53
C ASN A 16 -52.55 -16.23 29.78
N HIS A 17 -52.98 -16.74 28.65
CA HIS A 17 -54.14 -16.49 27.81
C HIS A 17 -55.32 -15.73 28.46
N PHE A 18 -55.79 -14.70 27.73
CA PHE A 18 -57.21 -14.44 27.58
C PHE A 18 -57.54 -14.32 26.10
N GLY A 19 -58.31 -15.26 25.61
CA GLY A 19 -58.98 -15.24 24.32
C GLY A 19 -60.20 -14.33 24.38
N GLY A 20 -60.33 -13.52 23.32
CA GLY A 20 -61.52 -12.69 23.08
C GLY A 20 -61.55 -12.38 21.59
N GLY A 21 -62.15 -13.29 20.83
CA GLY A 21 -62.42 -13.10 19.42
C GLY A 21 -63.42 -12.01 19.14
N ALA A 22 -63.01 -10.93 18.50
CA ALA A 22 -63.94 -10.04 17.81
C ALA A 22 -63.75 -10.26 16.30
N ARG A 23 -64.60 -11.09 15.70
CA ARG A 23 -64.79 -11.17 14.25
C ARG A 23 -65.31 -9.83 13.75
N VAL A 24 -64.45 -9.00 13.23
CA VAL A 24 -64.86 -7.81 12.45
C VAL A 24 -65.29 -8.29 11.08
N ASN A 25 -66.56 -8.05 10.81
CA ASN A 25 -67.33 -8.49 9.65
C ASN A 25 -66.80 -7.73 8.39
N LEU A 26 -66.06 -8.43 7.53
CA LEU A 26 -65.40 -7.89 6.31
C LEU A 26 -66.40 -7.33 5.27
N THR A 27 -67.71 -7.51 5.53
CA THR A 27 -68.78 -7.04 4.64
C THR A 27 -69.08 -5.56 4.82
N LEU A 28 -68.90 -4.98 6.03
CA LEU A 28 -69.14 -3.57 6.29
C LEU A 28 -68.00 -2.66 5.72
N LEU A 29 -66.78 -3.14 5.68
CA LEU A 29 -65.67 -2.38 5.11
C LEU A 29 -65.73 -2.30 3.58
N LYS A 30 -66.37 -3.27 2.91
CA LYS A 30 -66.53 -3.26 1.44
C LYS A 30 -67.71 -2.36 1.00
N LEU A 31 -68.64 -2.06 1.85
CA LEU A 31 -69.76 -1.11 1.57
C LEU A 31 -69.35 0.33 1.78
N LEU A 32 -68.47 0.64 2.78
CA LEU A 32 -67.96 1.99 2.99
C LEU A 32 -66.95 2.43 1.94
N ALA A 33 -66.16 1.49 1.37
CA ALA A 33 -65.19 1.78 0.31
C ALA A 33 -65.80 2.03 -1.09
N ARG A 34 -67.09 1.70 -1.29
CA ARG A 34 -67.86 1.96 -2.54
C ARG A 34 -68.78 3.20 -2.51
N ALA A 35 -69.00 3.77 -1.34
CA ALA A 35 -69.87 4.95 -1.19
C ALA A 35 -69.11 6.30 -1.16
N LEU A 36 -67.77 6.25 -0.84
CA LEU A 36 -66.97 7.46 -0.71
C LEU A 36 -66.70 8.20 -2.05
N PRO A 37 -66.45 7.52 -3.21
CA PRO A 37 -66.29 8.25 -4.46
C PRO A 37 -67.55 8.86 -5.07
N LEU A 38 -68.71 8.37 -4.68
CA LEU A 38 -69.99 8.92 -5.20
C LEU A 38 -70.43 10.17 -4.40
N LEU A 39 -70.10 10.31 -3.11
CA LEU A 39 -70.36 11.49 -2.33
C LEU A 39 -69.44 12.68 -2.65
N LEU A 40 -68.24 12.43 -3.05
CA LEU A 40 -67.30 13.48 -3.49
C LEU A 40 -67.56 13.98 -4.91
N ALA A 41 -68.24 13.19 -5.77
CA ALA A 41 -68.64 13.62 -7.10
C ALA A 41 -69.88 14.52 -7.13
N LEU A 42 -70.75 14.53 -6.10
CA LEU A 42 -71.93 15.35 -6.01
C LEU A 42 -71.75 16.75 -5.35
N ILE A 43 -70.61 16.99 -4.70
CA ILE A 43 -70.26 18.28 -4.10
C ILE A 43 -69.44 19.17 -5.10
N PHE A 44 -69.00 18.64 -6.21
CA PHE A 44 -68.20 19.42 -7.18
C PHE A 44 -68.99 19.90 -8.43
N GLN A 45 -70.30 19.73 -8.47
CA GLN A 45 -71.09 20.14 -9.62
C GLN A 45 -71.98 21.44 -9.44
N SER A 46 -71.74 22.25 -8.40
CA SER A 46 -72.52 23.45 -8.22
C SER A 46 -71.75 24.76 -7.96
N ALA A 47 -70.59 24.90 -8.52
CA ALA A 47 -69.85 26.17 -8.48
C ALA A 47 -69.00 26.38 -9.71
N PHE A 48 -69.62 26.52 -10.91
CA PHE A 48 -68.93 27.18 -12.02
C PHE A 48 -69.96 27.64 -13.07
N ALA A 49 -70.50 28.78 -12.81
CA ALA A 49 -71.13 29.65 -13.82
C ALA A 49 -70.95 31.11 -13.41
N LEU A 50 -69.75 31.63 -13.63
CA LEU A 50 -69.52 33.06 -13.78
C LEU A 50 -68.32 33.22 -14.73
N GLY A 51 -68.55 33.95 -15.83
CA GLY A 51 -67.65 34.07 -16.96
C GLY A 51 -66.24 34.42 -16.61
N ALA A 52 -65.29 33.67 -17.21
CA ALA A 52 -63.93 34.08 -17.31
C ALA A 52 -63.68 34.53 -18.77
N ASP A 53 -63.37 35.77 -18.87
CA ASP A 53 -62.77 36.41 -20.04
C ASP A 53 -61.58 35.56 -20.53
N GLU A 54 -61.57 34.98 -21.74
CA GLU A 54 -60.45 34.33 -22.38
C GLU A 54 -59.44 35.39 -22.70
N THR A 55 -58.55 35.74 -21.73
CA THR A 55 -57.24 36.28 -22.06
C THR A 55 -56.38 35.09 -22.50
N ALA A 56 -56.16 34.97 -23.81
CA ALA A 56 -55.16 34.06 -24.36
C ALA A 56 -53.84 34.37 -23.67
N SER A 57 -53.47 33.51 -22.68
CA SER A 57 -52.15 33.56 -22.00
C SER A 57 -51.11 33.17 -23.03
N SER A 58 -50.43 34.17 -23.60
CA SER A 58 -49.31 33.96 -24.48
C SER A 58 -48.12 33.40 -23.73
N ASP A 59 -47.39 32.46 -24.34
CA ASP A 59 -46.10 31.99 -23.83
C ASP A 59 -45.22 33.19 -23.48
N THR A 60 -44.65 33.19 -22.26
CA THR A 60 -43.85 34.31 -21.74
C THR A 60 -42.39 33.86 -21.59
N THR A 61 -41.47 34.52 -22.30
CA THR A 61 -40.00 34.30 -22.12
C THR A 61 -39.54 35.05 -20.89
N ILE A 62 -38.89 34.38 -19.99
CA ILE A 62 -38.31 34.92 -18.72
C ILE A 62 -36.89 34.43 -18.51
N ILE A 63 -36.07 35.25 -17.90
CA ILE A 63 -34.77 34.82 -17.41
C ILE A 63 -34.95 34.34 -15.99
N VAL A 64 -34.45 33.11 -15.70
CA VAL A 64 -34.61 32.47 -14.38
C VAL A 64 -33.26 32.05 -13.83
N ASP A 65 -33.09 32.21 -12.51
CA ASP A 65 -32.01 31.55 -11.77
C ASP A 65 -32.33 30.05 -11.68
N PHE A 66 -31.65 29.25 -12.49
CA PHE A 66 -31.96 27.84 -12.69
C PHE A 66 -31.20 26.95 -11.69
N LYS A 67 -31.94 26.13 -10.98
CA LYS A 67 -31.43 25.13 -10.05
C LYS A 67 -31.85 23.74 -10.50
N LEU A 68 -30.88 22.87 -10.77
CA LEU A 68 -31.09 21.50 -11.20
C LEU A 68 -30.59 20.52 -10.15
N ASN A 69 -31.46 19.66 -9.62
CA ASN A 69 -31.15 18.69 -8.55
C ASN A 69 -30.39 19.35 -7.37
N GLY A 70 -30.85 20.52 -6.93
CA GLY A 70 -30.30 21.28 -5.82
C GLY A 70 -28.99 22.05 -6.12
N GLN A 71 -28.45 21.94 -7.32
CA GLN A 71 -27.26 22.70 -7.76
C GLN A 71 -27.68 23.96 -8.51
N ALA A 72 -27.23 25.13 -8.10
CA ALA A 72 -27.41 26.37 -8.84
C ALA A 72 -26.53 26.36 -10.09
N LEU A 73 -27.12 26.59 -11.26
CA LEU A 73 -26.45 26.53 -12.56
C LEU A 73 -26.35 27.93 -13.24
N GLY A 74 -26.92 28.94 -12.60
CA GLY A 74 -26.90 30.31 -13.09
C GLY A 74 -28.21 30.72 -13.81
N GLU A 75 -28.17 31.89 -14.43
CA GLU A 75 -29.33 32.45 -15.16
C GLU A 75 -29.45 31.81 -16.56
N ILE A 76 -30.65 31.36 -16.88
CA ILE A 76 -31.00 30.83 -18.21
C ILE A 76 -32.32 31.46 -18.72
N GLU A 77 -32.49 31.47 -20.03
CA GLU A 77 -33.74 31.82 -20.68
C GLU A 77 -34.68 30.61 -20.66
N ALA A 78 -35.87 30.81 -20.12
CA ALA A 78 -36.92 29.80 -20.09
C ALA A 78 -38.23 30.40 -20.64
N VAL A 79 -39.00 29.59 -21.36
CA VAL A 79 -40.34 29.99 -21.82
C VAL A 79 -41.38 29.34 -20.96
N ARG A 80 -42.13 30.14 -20.21
CA ARG A 80 -43.27 29.68 -19.40
C ARG A 80 -44.48 29.60 -20.32
N SER A 81 -45.06 28.43 -20.43
CA SER A 81 -46.30 28.23 -21.20
C SER A 81 -47.54 28.47 -20.36
N ALA A 82 -48.68 28.67 -21.00
CA ALA A 82 -49.97 28.95 -20.38
C ALA A 82 -50.42 27.88 -19.38
N ASP A 83 -50.02 26.63 -19.58
CA ASP A 83 -50.31 25.48 -18.70
C ASP A 83 -49.37 25.36 -17.51
N GLY A 84 -48.48 26.34 -17.33
CA GLY A 84 -47.47 26.39 -16.23
C GLY A 84 -46.27 25.48 -16.40
N ASP A 85 -46.02 24.92 -17.64
CA ASP A 85 -44.80 24.22 -17.92
C ASP A 85 -43.68 25.19 -18.31
N PHE A 86 -42.43 24.78 -18.15
CA PHE A 86 -41.25 25.53 -18.54
C PHE A 86 -40.52 24.82 -19.69
N TRP A 87 -40.19 25.59 -20.71
CA TRP A 87 -39.45 25.13 -21.89
C TRP A 87 -38.07 25.74 -21.86
N ILE A 88 -37.07 24.90 -21.80
CA ILE A 88 -35.65 25.29 -21.72
C ILE A 88 -34.97 24.89 -23.03
N ARG A 89 -34.05 25.70 -23.47
CA ARG A 89 -33.26 25.38 -24.73
C ARG A 89 -32.54 24.04 -24.55
N ALA A 90 -32.59 23.21 -25.60
CA ALA A 90 -31.95 21.91 -25.61
C ALA A 90 -30.40 22.03 -25.42
N GLU A 91 -29.81 23.13 -25.91
CA GLU A 91 -28.41 23.46 -25.79
C GLU A 91 -28.00 23.74 -24.35
N ASP A 92 -28.83 24.47 -23.59
CA ASP A 92 -28.59 24.73 -22.16
C ASP A 92 -28.62 23.42 -21.37
N LEU A 93 -29.64 22.58 -21.62
CA LEU A 93 -29.73 21.25 -20.97
C LEU A 93 -28.53 20.35 -21.31
N ALA A 94 -28.03 20.40 -22.55
CA ALA A 94 -26.82 19.67 -22.95
C ALA A 94 -25.55 20.20 -22.24
N THR A 95 -25.46 21.52 -22.06
CA THR A 95 -24.37 22.16 -21.29
C THR A 95 -24.37 21.67 -19.84
N PHE A 96 -25.54 21.42 -19.28
CA PHE A 96 -25.71 20.84 -17.93
C PHE A 96 -25.63 19.31 -17.92
N LYS A 97 -25.21 18.71 -19.05
CA LYS A 97 -25.05 17.25 -19.21
C LYS A 97 -26.34 16.45 -19.06
N VAL A 98 -27.49 17.04 -19.29
CA VAL A 98 -28.76 16.32 -19.32
C VAL A 98 -28.89 15.62 -20.68
N THR A 99 -29.07 14.30 -20.67
CA THR A 99 -29.26 13.48 -21.86
C THR A 99 -30.74 13.48 -22.23
N ILE A 100 -31.08 14.10 -23.37
CA ILE A 100 -32.46 14.16 -23.86
C ILE A 100 -32.74 12.90 -24.65
N GLY A 101 -33.65 12.04 -24.18
CA GLY A 101 -34.08 10.81 -24.85
C GLY A 101 -35.04 11.03 -26.00
N THR A 102 -35.25 10.00 -26.83
CA THR A 102 -36.30 9.98 -27.87
C THR A 102 -37.69 9.93 -27.20
N GLY A 103 -38.60 10.85 -27.59
CA GLY A 103 -39.97 10.89 -27.02
C GLY A 103 -40.23 12.02 -26.02
N VAL A 104 -39.24 12.87 -25.77
CA VAL A 104 -39.39 14.08 -24.96
C VAL A 104 -40.07 15.16 -25.79
N GLY A 105 -41.03 15.88 -25.20
CA GLY A 105 -41.73 17.00 -25.85
C GLY A 105 -40.77 18.11 -26.23
N ALA A 106 -40.55 18.33 -27.52
CA ALA A 106 -39.71 19.39 -28.01
C ALA A 106 -40.46 20.27 -28.98
N ARG A 107 -40.21 21.57 -28.94
CA ARG A 107 -40.79 22.56 -29.89
C ARG A 107 -39.72 23.60 -30.28
N THR A 108 -39.86 24.17 -31.48
CA THR A 108 -38.98 25.25 -31.93
C THR A 108 -39.57 26.60 -31.55
N ILE A 109 -38.87 27.40 -30.76
CA ILE A 109 -39.25 28.76 -30.37
C ILE A 109 -38.07 29.68 -30.75
N GLY A 110 -38.42 30.77 -31.51
CA GLY A 110 -37.38 31.70 -31.96
C GLY A 110 -36.26 31.05 -32.79
N GLY A 111 -36.53 29.94 -33.50
CA GLY A 111 -35.56 29.22 -34.31
C GLY A 111 -34.67 28.23 -33.52
N GLN A 112 -34.84 28.13 -32.20
CA GLN A 112 -34.07 27.23 -31.32
C GLN A 112 -34.98 26.11 -30.75
N SER A 113 -34.40 24.90 -30.58
CA SER A 113 -35.11 23.78 -30.01
C SER A 113 -35.23 23.94 -28.50
N HIS A 114 -36.46 23.91 -27.97
CA HIS A 114 -36.78 23.92 -26.53
C HIS A 114 -37.45 22.63 -26.11
N VAL A 115 -37.11 22.21 -24.92
CA VAL A 115 -37.61 20.96 -24.30
C VAL A 115 -38.47 21.25 -23.10
N SER A 116 -39.62 20.59 -23.01
CA SER A 116 -40.56 20.69 -21.90
C SER A 116 -39.97 20.01 -20.65
N ILE A 117 -39.88 20.73 -19.56
CA ILE A 117 -39.38 20.18 -18.26
C ILE A 117 -40.35 19.11 -17.73
N ARG A 118 -41.64 19.29 -17.90
CA ARG A 118 -42.63 18.30 -17.53
C ARG A 118 -42.50 17.01 -18.35
N SER A 119 -42.19 17.11 -19.64
CA SER A 119 -41.99 15.95 -20.51
C SER A 119 -40.70 15.16 -20.21
N LEU A 120 -39.70 15.78 -19.57
CA LEU A 120 -38.53 15.10 -18.99
C LEU A 120 -38.88 14.30 -17.72
N GLY A 121 -40.14 14.29 -17.24
CA GLY A 121 -40.54 13.55 -16.06
C GLY A 121 -39.93 14.11 -14.77
N ALA A 122 -39.85 15.42 -14.64
CA ALA A 122 -39.37 16.09 -13.44
C ALA A 122 -40.09 15.59 -12.19
N LEU A 123 -39.30 15.13 -11.22
CA LEU A 123 -39.80 14.65 -9.94
C LEU A 123 -40.34 15.79 -9.10
N LYS A 124 -39.81 16.99 -9.26
CA LYS A 124 -40.24 18.23 -8.63
C LYS A 124 -39.91 19.40 -9.56
N MET A 125 -40.85 20.33 -9.69
CA MET A 125 -40.65 21.60 -10.36
C MET A 125 -41.26 22.69 -9.49
N ALA A 126 -40.49 23.68 -9.12
CA ALA A 126 -40.92 24.81 -8.30
C ALA A 126 -40.38 26.11 -8.87
N PHE A 127 -41.29 27.08 -9.12
CA PHE A 127 -40.95 28.41 -9.57
C PHE A 127 -41.33 29.45 -8.53
N GLU A 128 -40.38 30.23 -8.10
CA GLU A 128 -40.56 31.32 -7.16
C GLU A 128 -40.55 32.65 -7.93
N GLU A 129 -41.73 33.23 -8.10
CA GLU A 129 -41.90 34.46 -8.90
C GLU A 129 -41.16 35.66 -8.32
N ARG A 130 -41.04 35.76 -6.99
CA ARG A 130 -40.38 36.89 -6.33
C ARG A 130 -38.87 36.95 -6.62
N THR A 131 -38.23 35.82 -6.73
CA THR A 131 -36.78 35.68 -6.96
C THR A 131 -36.45 35.25 -8.39
N LEU A 132 -37.46 34.99 -9.24
CA LEU A 132 -37.33 34.40 -10.56
C LEU A 132 -36.48 33.11 -10.56
N SER A 133 -36.61 32.31 -9.49
CA SER A 133 -35.81 31.07 -9.38
C SER A 133 -36.65 29.87 -9.76
N LEU A 134 -36.16 29.08 -10.74
CA LEU A 134 -36.75 27.81 -11.17
C LEU A 134 -35.93 26.64 -10.66
N SER A 135 -36.51 25.86 -9.75
CA SER A 135 -35.87 24.64 -9.22
C SER A 135 -36.50 23.40 -9.84
N VAL A 136 -35.69 22.55 -10.44
CA VAL A 136 -36.11 21.32 -11.12
C VAL A 136 -35.31 20.14 -10.59
N ASP A 137 -36.00 19.06 -10.20
CA ASP A 137 -35.37 17.79 -9.84
C ASP A 137 -35.69 16.75 -10.93
N LEU A 138 -34.68 16.36 -11.70
CA LEU A 138 -34.76 15.32 -12.75
C LEU A 138 -34.31 13.95 -12.21
N PRO A 139 -34.88 12.85 -12.71
CA PRO A 139 -34.42 11.51 -12.40
C PRO A 139 -32.94 11.31 -12.79
N ALA A 140 -32.22 10.49 -12.02
CA ALA A 140 -30.81 10.20 -12.25
C ALA A 140 -30.50 9.62 -13.66
N ALA A 141 -31.49 8.96 -14.29
CA ALA A 141 -31.35 8.39 -15.63
C ALA A 141 -31.03 9.41 -16.75
N PHE A 142 -31.31 10.69 -16.55
CA PHE A 142 -31.03 11.75 -17.50
C PHE A 142 -29.59 12.27 -17.45
N PHE A 143 -28.79 11.81 -16.50
CA PHE A 143 -27.39 12.21 -16.38
C PHE A 143 -26.46 11.10 -16.85
N PRO A 144 -25.28 11.44 -17.41
CA PRO A 144 -24.28 10.45 -17.80
C PRO A 144 -23.74 9.69 -16.60
N LEU A 145 -23.37 8.44 -16.81
CA LEU A 145 -22.74 7.60 -15.77
C LEU A 145 -21.40 8.21 -15.34
N GLU A 146 -21.31 8.69 -14.12
CA GLU A 146 -20.06 9.15 -13.52
C GLU A 146 -19.25 7.92 -13.03
N LYS A 147 -18.05 7.71 -13.61
CA LYS A 147 -17.14 6.62 -13.22
C LYS A 147 -16.01 7.19 -12.37
N THR A 148 -16.01 6.84 -11.10
CA THR A 148 -14.95 7.21 -10.18
C THR A 148 -14.12 5.97 -9.87
N ASN A 149 -12.85 5.99 -10.21
CA ASN A 149 -11.92 4.92 -9.92
C ASN A 149 -11.06 5.33 -8.72
N GLN A 150 -11.08 4.55 -7.66
CA GLN A 150 -10.26 4.80 -6.46
C GLN A 150 -8.76 4.65 -6.76
N TYR A 151 -8.39 3.77 -7.70
CA TYR A 151 -6.99 3.42 -8.02
C TYR A 151 -6.49 3.94 -9.37
N LEU A 152 -7.26 4.77 -10.09
CA LEU A 152 -6.82 5.32 -11.37
C LEU A 152 -5.90 6.55 -11.28
N GLN A 153 -5.24 6.77 -10.20
CA GLN A 153 -3.88 7.22 -10.31
C GLN A 153 -2.98 5.97 -10.38
N SER A 154 -3.00 5.29 -11.50
CA SER A 154 -1.86 4.50 -11.92
C SER A 154 -0.71 5.49 -12.02
N PHE A 155 -0.04 5.74 -10.92
CA PHE A 155 1.28 6.32 -10.94
C PHE A 155 2.08 5.35 -11.81
N SER A 156 2.27 5.72 -13.08
CA SER A 156 3.34 5.10 -13.85
C SER A 156 4.56 5.35 -13.00
N VAL A 157 5.09 4.30 -12.37
CA VAL A 157 6.29 4.38 -11.55
C VAL A 157 7.41 4.74 -12.52
N ARG A 158 7.60 6.04 -12.76
CA ARG A 158 8.85 6.49 -13.39
C ARG A 158 9.91 6.28 -12.34
N ALA A 159 10.69 5.23 -12.53
CA ALA A 159 11.82 4.98 -11.68
C ALA A 159 12.74 6.20 -11.69
N THR A 160 12.95 6.78 -10.51
CA THR A 160 13.87 7.91 -10.32
C THR A 160 15.26 7.33 -10.18
N GLU A 161 15.94 7.08 -11.29
CA GLU A 161 17.30 6.53 -11.28
C GLU A 161 18.28 7.45 -12.01
N SER A 162 19.52 7.41 -11.56
CA SER A 162 20.63 8.04 -12.28
C SER A 162 21.09 7.15 -13.43
N PRO A 163 21.66 7.70 -14.52
CA PRO A 163 22.18 6.92 -15.66
C PRO A 163 23.18 5.84 -15.25
N PHE A 164 23.96 6.12 -14.20
CA PHE A 164 24.91 5.19 -13.60
C PHE A 164 24.86 5.26 -12.08
N SER A 165 24.78 4.10 -11.44
CA SER A 165 24.96 3.96 -10.01
C SER A 165 25.66 2.65 -9.67
N SER A 166 26.41 2.62 -8.57
CA SER A 166 27.06 1.40 -8.11
C SER A 166 27.10 1.36 -6.58
N PHE A 167 27.24 0.14 -6.07
CA PHE A 167 27.39 -0.07 -4.63
C PHE A 167 28.34 -1.24 -4.36
N PHE A 168 28.97 -1.20 -3.20
CA PHE A 168 29.72 -2.29 -2.64
C PHE A 168 29.37 -2.46 -1.17
N ASN A 169 28.88 -3.63 -0.79
CA ASN A 169 28.62 -4.02 0.59
C ASN A 169 29.68 -4.97 1.08
N TYR A 170 30.05 -4.87 2.35
CA TYR A 170 31.00 -5.77 2.99
C TYR A 170 30.57 -6.11 4.41
N ARG A 171 30.91 -7.32 4.84
CA ARG A 171 30.83 -7.78 6.22
C ARG A 171 32.10 -8.53 6.59
N LEU A 172 32.73 -8.12 7.67
CA LEU A 172 33.85 -8.76 8.30
C LEU A 172 33.39 -9.33 9.64
N ALA A 173 33.69 -10.58 9.93
CA ALA A 173 33.35 -11.18 11.22
C ALA A 173 34.52 -12.01 11.73
N ALA A 174 34.76 -11.94 13.03
CA ALA A 174 35.69 -12.77 13.73
C ALA A 174 35.01 -13.39 14.93
N SER A 175 35.07 -14.71 15.06
CA SER A 175 34.55 -15.41 16.23
C SER A 175 35.64 -16.25 16.89
N ARG A 176 35.53 -16.35 18.23
CA ARG A 176 36.38 -17.19 19.07
C ARG A 176 35.57 -17.84 20.16
N GLY A 177 35.91 -19.09 20.46
CA GLY A 177 35.34 -19.82 21.58
C GLY A 177 36.37 -20.66 22.30
N ASN A 178 35.91 -21.40 23.30
CA ASN A 178 36.75 -22.29 24.14
C ASN A 178 36.83 -23.74 23.62
N THR A 179 36.18 -24.05 22.49
CA THR A 179 36.28 -25.36 21.79
C THR A 179 37.14 -25.22 20.54
N SER A 180 37.81 -26.29 20.11
CA SER A 180 38.81 -26.27 19.03
C SER A 180 38.35 -25.69 17.70
N ASP A 181 37.05 -25.82 17.35
CA ASP A 181 36.48 -25.40 16.07
C ASP A 181 35.87 -23.99 16.06
N THR A 182 36.07 -23.21 17.12
CA THR A 182 35.33 -21.96 17.31
C THR A 182 36.07 -20.71 16.82
N GLN A 183 37.32 -20.79 16.43
CA GLN A 183 38.04 -19.67 15.83
C GLN A 183 37.73 -19.58 14.33
N GLN A 184 36.94 -18.60 13.95
CA GLN A 184 36.53 -18.40 12.57
C GLN A 184 36.68 -16.94 12.16
N TYR A 185 37.09 -16.72 10.94
CA TYR A 185 37.10 -15.44 10.26
C TYR A 185 36.19 -15.56 9.04
N ALA A 186 35.33 -14.57 8.83
CA ALA A 186 34.46 -14.52 7.66
C ALA A 186 34.53 -13.14 7.00
N LEU A 187 34.60 -13.17 5.67
CA LEU A 187 34.44 -11.99 4.82
C LEU A 187 33.32 -12.30 3.85
N ALA A 188 32.33 -11.42 3.76
CA ALA A 188 31.32 -11.44 2.71
C ALA A 188 31.33 -10.09 2.00
N GLY A 189 31.17 -10.13 0.69
CA GLY A 189 31.10 -8.94 -0.15
C GLY A 189 30.03 -9.07 -1.23
N GLU A 190 29.35 -7.96 -1.51
CA GLU A 190 28.42 -7.82 -2.60
C GLU A 190 28.75 -6.56 -3.38
N ALA A 191 29.01 -6.70 -4.68
CA ALA A 191 29.20 -5.59 -5.59
C ALA A 191 28.08 -5.53 -6.60
N GLY A 192 27.58 -4.33 -6.89
CA GLY A 192 26.58 -4.12 -7.91
C GLY A 192 26.78 -2.80 -8.63
N PHE A 193 26.41 -2.78 -9.91
CA PHE A 193 26.31 -1.53 -10.67
C PHE A 193 25.11 -1.59 -11.61
N ARG A 194 24.50 -0.44 -11.81
CA ARG A 194 23.38 -0.27 -12.72
C ARG A 194 23.75 0.71 -13.83
N PHE A 195 23.57 0.27 -15.06
CA PHE A 195 23.84 1.07 -16.25
C PHE A 195 22.78 0.78 -17.31
N SER A 196 22.24 1.81 -17.95
CA SER A 196 21.19 1.70 -18.98
C SER A 196 20.03 0.79 -18.60
N GLY A 197 19.57 0.84 -17.34
CA GLY A 197 18.44 0.05 -16.85
C GLY A 197 18.79 -1.40 -16.47
N ILE A 198 20.02 -1.88 -16.73
CA ILE A 198 20.45 -3.22 -16.37
C ILE A 198 21.26 -3.17 -15.08
N LEU A 199 20.88 -3.99 -14.10
CA LEU A 199 21.62 -4.21 -12.87
C LEU A 199 22.54 -5.43 -13.02
N PHE A 200 23.84 -5.25 -12.82
CA PHE A 200 24.83 -6.31 -12.64
C PHE A 200 25.13 -6.45 -11.15
N ARG A 201 25.11 -7.67 -10.64
CA ARG A 201 25.34 -7.99 -9.22
C ARG A 201 26.20 -9.23 -9.07
N HIS A 202 27.17 -9.14 -8.16
CA HIS A 202 28.01 -10.27 -7.76
C HIS A 202 28.12 -10.32 -6.24
N GLU A 203 27.96 -11.51 -5.65
CA GLU A 203 28.04 -11.75 -4.23
C GLU A 203 28.93 -12.97 -3.94
N ALA A 204 29.91 -12.79 -3.06
CA ALA A 204 30.85 -13.82 -2.69
C ALA A 204 31.22 -13.73 -1.21
N GLY A 205 31.75 -14.84 -0.68
CA GLY A 205 32.20 -14.92 0.69
C GLY A 205 33.46 -15.79 0.81
N TRP A 206 34.15 -15.57 1.90
CA TRP A 206 35.30 -16.33 2.30
C TRP A 206 35.22 -16.59 3.80
N THR A 207 35.50 -17.83 4.20
CA THR A 207 35.57 -18.23 5.61
C THR A 207 36.83 -19.01 5.87
N ARG A 208 37.44 -18.76 7.02
CA ARG A 208 38.58 -19.48 7.51
C ARG A 208 38.33 -19.95 8.94
N SER A 209 38.44 -21.24 9.17
CA SER A 209 38.52 -21.88 10.49
C SER A 209 39.94 -22.36 10.74
N ALA A 210 40.20 -22.98 11.91
CA ALA A 210 41.52 -23.53 12.26
C ALA A 210 42.04 -24.52 11.18
N ASP A 211 41.15 -25.38 10.67
CA ASP A 211 41.50 -26.50 9.81
C ASP A 211 41.03 -26.33 8.34
N ASN A 212 40.23 -25.31 8.04
CA ASN A 212 39.64 -25.21 6.70
C ASN A 212 39.49 -23.76 6.24
N THR A 213 39.70 -23.57 4.92
CA THR A 213 39.46 -22.30 4.23
C THR A 213 38.53 -22.53 3.06
N ASN A 214 37.39 -21.86 3.06
CA ASN A 214 36.38 -22.00 2.02
C ASN A 214 36.11 -20.66 1.35
N SER A 215 36.02 -20.66 0.03
CA SER A 215 35.55 -19.56 -0.78
C SER A 215 34.17 -19.93 -1.36
N MET A 216 33.25 -19.03 -1.30
CA MET A 216 31.85 -19.25 -1.70
C MET A 216 31.43 -18.15 -2.66
N ARG A 217 30.83 -18.52 -3.78
CA ARG A 217 30.11 -17.59 -4.65
C ARG A 217 28.60 -17.74 -4.41
N PHE A 218 27.96 -16.72 -3.91
CA PHE A 218 26.51 -16.76 -3.61
C PHE A 218 25.66 -16.49 -4.85
N ALA A 219 25.95 -15.43 -5.58
CA ALA A 219 25.20 -15.08 -6.78
C ALA A 219 26.03 -14.26 -7.78
N THR A 220 25.73 -14.42 -9.08
CA THR A 220 26.18 -13.52 -10.16
C THR A 220 25.01 -13.36 -11.12
N GLN A 221 24.52 -12.14 -11.29
CA GLN A 221 23.26 -11.86 -12.00
C GLN A 221 23.37 -10.61 -12.86
N ALA A 222 22.70 -10.64 -14.02
CA ALA A 222 22.31 -9.46 -14.75
C ALA A 222 20.78 -9.40 -14.75
N ILE A 223 20.19 -8.30 -14.30
CA ILE A 223 18.74 -8.14 -14.12
C ILE A 223 18.27 -6.93 -14.91
N TYR A 224 17.22 -7.12 -15.70
CA TYR A 224 16.52 -6.07 -16.41
C TYR A 224 15.03 -6.11 -16.06
N ASP A 225 14.48 -4.98 -15.59
CA ASP A 225 13.07 -4.80 -15.26
C ASP A 225 12.39 -3.93 -16.31
N ASP A 226 11.45 -4.52 -17.05
CA ASP A 226 10.53 -3.82 -17.92
C ASP A 226 9.35 -3.29 -17.07
N THR A 227 9.39 -2.00 -16.74
CA THR A 227 8.40 -1.35 -15.88
C THR A 227 7.03 -1.17 -16.55
N GLU A 228 6.95 -1.18 -17.88
CA GLU A 228 5.70 -1.06 -18.61
C GLU A 228 4.95 -2.39 -18.66
N ARG A 229 5.69 -3.48 -18.94
CA ARG A 229 5.11 -4.83 -19.01
C ARG A 229 5.16 -5.58 -17.69
N LEU A 230 5.80 -5.03 -16.66
CA LEU A 230 6.02 -5.62 -15.34
C LEU A 230 6.75 -6.97 -15.44
N ASN A 231 7.76 -7.05 -16.29
CA ASN A 231 8.57 -8.24 -16.52
C ASN A 231 9.97 -8.07 -15.97
N ARG A 232 10.48 -9.13 -15.34
CA ARG A 232 11.88 -9.23 -14.95
C ARG A 232 12.57 -10.29 -15.76
N TRP A 233 13.67 -9.91 -16.39
CA TRP A 233 14.64 -10.79 -17.01
C TRP A 233 15.84 -10.95 -16.08
N THR A 234 16.24 -12.18 -15.82
CA THR A 234 17.44 -12.46 -15.04
C THR A 234 18.32 -13.42 -15.82
N LEU A 235 19.56 -13.02 -16.03
CA LEU A 235 20.63 -13.86 -16.61
C LEU A 235 21.63 -14.18 -15.50
N GLY A 236 21.95 -15.45 -15.31
CA GLY A 236 22.83 -15.94 -14.23
C GLY A 236 22.06 -16.68 -13.14
N ASP A 237 22.45 -16.45 -11.88
CA ASP A 237 21.84 -17.14 -10.74
C ASP A 237 20.43 -16.61 -10.49
N SER A 238 19.47 -17.50 -10.39
CA SER A 238 18.07 -17.17 -10.08
C SER A 238 17.40 -18.32 -9.31
N THR A 239 16.28 -18.04 -8.68
CA THR A 239 15.41 -19.11 -8.18
C THR A 239 14.37 -19.45 -9.23
N ALA A 240 14.45 -20.65 -9.75
CA ALA A 240 13.50 -21.18 -10.71
C ALA A 240 12.35 -21.87 -10.00
N THR A 241 11.11 -21.71 -10.48
CA THR A 241 9.92 -22.38 -9.94
C THR A 241 8.95 -22.77 -11.02
N SER A 242 8.31 -23.92 -10.86
CA SER A 242 7.18 -24.37 -11.70
C SER A 242 5.83 -24.32 -10.97
N GLY A 243 5.75 -23.73 -9.78
CA GLY A 243 4.51 -23.55 -9.02
C GLY A 243 4.05 -24.80 -8.27
N THR A 244 2.75 -24.86 -7.96
CA THR A 244 2.14 -25.95 -7.15
C THR A 244 2.35 -27.32 -7.78
N LEU A 245 2.69 -28.33 -6.97
CA LEU A 245 3.08 -29.69 -7.39
C LEU A 245 4.36 -29.75 -8.24
N GLY A 246 5.11 -28.67 -8.32
CA GLY A 246 6.38 -28.62 -9.02
C GLY A 246 7.56 -28.40 -8.12
N SER A 247 8.66 -28.03 -8.75
CA SER A 247 9.95 -27.80 -8.10
C SER A 247 10.24 -26.31 -7.94
N ALA A 248 11.02 -25.98 -6.90
CA ALA A 248 11.67 -24.70 -6.75
C ALA A 248 13.11 -24.93 -6.28
N PHE A 249 14.09 -24.36 -7.00
CA PHE A 249 15.53 -24.53 -6.69
C PHE A 249 16.37 -23.43 -7.33
N PRO A 250 17.61 -23.21 -6.82
CA PRO A 250 18.56 -22.31 -7.46
C PRO A 250 18.99 -22.83 -8.84
N LEU A 251 19.00 -21.94 -9.84
CA LEU A 251 19.33 -22.23 -11.23
C LEU A 251 20.30 -21.17 -11.77
N ILE A 252 21.28 -21.60 -12.56
CA ILE A 252 22.11 -20.70 -13.37
C ILE A 252 21.62 -20.77 -14.80
N GLY A 253 21.12 -19.65 -15.31
CA GLY A 253 20.55 -19.63 -16.66
C GLY A 253 19.80 -18.34 -16.95
N ILE A 254 18.71 -18.48 -17.68
CA ILE A 254 17.82 -17.36 -18.04
C ILE A 254 16.48 -17.58 -17.32
N ASN A 255 15.98 -16.53 -16.69
CA ASN A 255 14.65 -16.50 -16.09
C ASN A 255 13.86 -15.29 -16.61
N LEU A 256 12.62 -15.52 -17.01
CA LEU A 256 11.64 -14.47 -17.33
C LEU A 256 10.44 -14.62 -16.40
N THR A 257 10.16 -13.61 -15.61
CA THR A 257 9.03 -13.62 -14.67
C THR A 257 8.20 -12.36 -14.81
N ARG A 258 6.88 -12.49 -14.86
CA ARG A 258 5.97 -11.37 -14.68
C ARG A 258 5.88 -11.02 -13.19
N LEU A 259 6.39 -9.84 -12.84
CA LEU A 259 6.57 -9.41 -11.46
C LEU A 259 5.77 -8.13 -11.18
N TYR A 260 4.58 -8.27 -10.65
CA TYR A 260 3.72 -7.13 -10.31
C TYR A 260 4.32 -6.20 -9.23
N ALA A 261 5.25 -6.70 -8.41
CA ALA A 261 5.97 -5.89 -7.43
C ALA A 261 6.85 -4.78 -8.03
N ILE A 262 7.11 -4.79 -9.34
CA ILE A 262 7.75 -3.68 -10.07
C ILE A 262 6.86 -2.42 -10.04
N ASN A 263 5.54 -2.59 -9.93
CA ASN A 263 4.61 -1.50 -9.64
C ASN A 263 3.81 -1.85 -8.37
N PRO A 264 4.25 -1.42 -7.18
CA PRO A 264 3.58 -1.74 -5.91
C PRO A 264 2.13 -1.27 -5.82
N SER A 265 1.76 -0.27 -6.60
CA SER A 265 0.38 0.24 -6.68
C SER A 265 -0.51 -0.58 -7.62
N PHE A 266 0.06 -1.53 -8.37
CA PHE A 266 -0.70 -2.37 -9.29
C PHE A 266 -1.47 -3.46 -8.54
N VAL A 267 -2.80 -3.40 -8.61
CA VAL A 267 -3.67 -4.39 -8.00
C VAL A 267 -3.96 -5.51 -8.98
N ARG A 268 -3.44 -6.71 -8.72
CA ARG A 268 -3.58 -7.89 -9.59
C ARG A 268 -4.83 -8.73 -9.31
N GLN A 269 -5.40 -8.62 -8.11
CA GLN A 269 -6.61 -9.36 -7.72
C GLN A 269 -7.87 -8.63 -8.16
N PRO A 270 -9.00 -9.37 -8.30
CA PRO A 270 -10.31 -8.77 -8.54
C PRO A 270 -10.71 -7.82 -7.41
N LEU A 271 -11.15 -6.61 -7.77
CA LEU A 271 -11.58 -5.57 -6.85
C LEU A 271 -13.11 -5.46 -6.82
N ALA A 272 -13.65 -4.88 -5.75
CA ALA A 272 -15.07 -4.62 -5.63
C ALA A 272 -15.47 -3.41 -6.48
N THR A 273 -16.66 -3.51 -7.08
CA THR A 273 -17.29 -2.42 -7.84
C THR A 273 -18.70 -2.20 -7.32
N PHE A 274 -19.09 -0.97 -7.12
CA PHE A 274 -20.44 -0.58 -6.71
C PHE A 274 -21.03 0.40 -7.72
N ALA A 275 -22.23 0.11 -8.20
CA ALA A 275 -23.01 1.02 -9.03
C ALA A 275 -24.23 1.52 -8.24
N GLY A 276 -24.45 2.82 -8.25
CA GLY A 276 -25.54 3.48 -7.55
C GLY A 276 -26.05 4.70 -8.31
N SER A 277 -26.97 5.42 -7.70
CA SER A 277 -27.48 6.69 -8.23
C SER A 277 -27.67 7.70 -7.10
N ALA A 278 -27.34 8.95 -7.32
CA ALA A 278 -27.59 10.06 -6.41
C ALA A 278 -28.59 11.03 -7.05
N LEU A 279 -29.66 11.36 -6.35
CA LEU A 279 -30.66 12.34 -6.83
C LEU A 279 -30.13 13.76 -6.66
N LEU A 280 -29.43 14.03 -5.57
CA LEU A 280 -28.83 15.32 -5.21
C LEU A 280 -27.30 15.18 -5.13
N PRO A 281 -26.53 16.29 -5.20
CA PRO A 281 -25.11 16.25 -4.86
C PRO A 281 -24.92 15.55 -3.51
N SER A 282 -24.09 14.52 -3.46
CA SER A 282 -23.98 13.63 -2.31
C SER A 282 -22.53 13.29 -2.01
N GLN A 283 -22.25 13.11 -0.72
CA GLN A 283 -20.98 12.54 -0.27
C GLN A 283 -21.13 11.03 -0.12
N ILE A 284 -20.19 10.29 -0.68
CA ILE A 284 -20.11 8.85 -0.54
C ILE A 284 -18.99 8.47 0.42
N GLU A 285 -19.30 7.58 1.35
CA GLU A 285 -18.34 6.91 2.21
C GLU A 285 -18.50 5.40 2.03
N VAL A 286 -17.39 4.72 1.71
CA VAL A 286 -17.36 3.25 1.60
C VAL A 286 -16.59 2.68 2.79
N LEU A 287 -17.22 1.76 3.49
CA LEU A 287 -16.62 1.06 4.64
C LEU A 287 -16.52 -0.43 4.33
N ALA A 288 -15.39 -1.02 4.69
CA ALA A 288 -15.22 -2.46 4.69
C ALA A 288 -15.20 -2.96 6.13
N SER A 289 -16.25 -3.69 6.54
CA SER A 289 -16.44 -4.15 7.93
C SER A 289 -16.30 -3.00 8.96
N GLY A 290 -16.87 -1.82 8.64
CA GLY A 290 -16.83 -0.64 9.49
C GLY A 290 -15.59 0.25 9.36
N VAL A 291 -14.57 -0.16 8.61
CA VAL A 291 -13.36 0.63 8.35
C VAL A 291 -13.54 1.44 7.06
N PRO A 292 -13.42 2.77 7.08
CA PRO A 292 -13.55 3.58 5.87
C PRO A 292 -12.39 3.30 4.91
N ILE A 293 -12.73 2.94 3.67
CA ILE A 293 -11.77 2.65 2.58
C ILE A 293 -11.85 3.66 1.45
N TYR A 294 -12.94 4.41 1.36
CA TYR A 294 -13.12 5.47 0.36
C TYR A 294 -14.03 6.56 0.89
N ARG A 295 -13.76 7.80 0.53
CA ARG A 295 -14.65 8.95 0.73
C ARG A 295 -14.50 9.90 -0.46
N GLY A 296 -15.61 10.36 -1.02
CA GLY A 296 -15.63 11.27 -2.16
C GLY A 296 -17.02 11.86 -2.39
N ASP A 297 -17.08 12.85 -3.26
CA ASP A 297 -18.33 13.52 -3.64
C ASP A 297 -18.79 13.01 -5.00
N VAL A 298 -20.09 12.87 -5.19
CA VAL A 298 -20.71 12.51 -6.47
C VAL A 298 -21.76 13.54 -6.85
N LYS A 299 -21.86 13.78 -8.15
CA LYS A 299 -22.88 14.64 -8.74
C LYS A 299 -24.22 13.91 -8.81
N PRO A 300 -25.35 14.64 -8.98
CA PRO A 300 -26.61 14.00 -9.31
C PRO A 300 -26.47 13.15 -10.59
N GLY A 301 -27.03 11.95 -10.55
CA GLY A 301 -26.97 11.00 -11.64
C GLY A 301 -26.55 9.59 -11.23
N PRO A 302 -26.44 8.66 -12.20
CA PRO A 302 -25.89 7.35 -11.97
C PRO A 302 -24.37 7.45 -11.78
N PHE A 303 -23.82 6.69 -10.83
CA PHE A 303 -22.38 6.63 -10.59
C PHE A 303 -21.90 5.19 -10.42
N GLU A 304 -20.63 4.96 -10.69
CA GLU A 304 -19.96 3.69 -10.50
C GLU A 304 -18.63 3.92 -9.79
N LEU A 305 -18.51 3.37 -8.57
CA LEU A 305 -17.26 3.31 -7.83
C LEU A 305 -16.55 2.02 -8.20
N ARG A 306 -15.37 2.13 -8.77
CA ARG A 306 -14.54 1.01 -9.19
C ARG A 306 -13.33 0.84 -8.30
N ASP A 307 -12.78 -0.36 -8.34
CA ASP A 307 -11.47 -0.67 -7.78
C ASP A 307 -11.40 -0.46 -6.26
N LEU A 308 -12.51 -0.76 -5.54
CA LEU A 308 -12.54 -0.75 -4.09
C LEU A 308 -11.65 -1.88 -3.55
N PHE A 309 -10.57 -1.51 -2.87
CA PHE A 309 -9.57 -2.42 -2.34
C PHE A 309 -9.63 -2.51 -0.81
N TYR A 310 -9.47 -3.73 -0.30
CA TYR A 310 -9.26 -4.03 1.11
C TYR A 310 -8.37 -5.27 1.28
N ALA A 311 -7.90 -5.53 2.50
CA ALA A 311 -7.18 -6.76 2.83
C ALA A 311 -8.00 -8.03 2.53
N SER A 312 -7.33 -9.15 2.23
CA SER A 312 -7.98 -10.40 1.82
C SER A 312 -9.04 -10.92 2.80
N GLY A 313 -9.98 -11.70 2.28
CA GLY A 313 -11.07 -12.34 3.02
C GLY A 313 -12.46 -11.79 2.73
N ALA A 314 -13.47 -12.42 3.35
CA ALA A 314 -14.87 -12.00 3.24
C ALA A 314 -15.12 -10.69 4.04
N ARG A 315 -15.71 -9.71 3.39
CA ARG A 315 -16.06 -8.43 3.99
C ARG A 315 -17.46 -8.00 3.59
N ASN A 316 -18.15 -7.33 4.49
CA ASN A 316 -19.32 -6.55 4.12
C ASN A 316 -18.84 -5.15 3.72
N ILE A 317 -19.19 -4.75 2.51
CA ILE A 317 -18.94 -3.41 2.00
C ILE A 317 -20.21 -2.59 2.22
N ASP A 318 -20.10 -1.55 3.04
CA ASP A 318 -21.19 -0.61 3.29
C ASP A 318 -20.91 0.66 2.50
N VAL A 319 -21.76 0.97 1.53
CA VAL A 319 -21.73 2.23 0.79
C VAL A 319 -22.76 3.17 1.39
N ARG A 320 -22.31 4.22 2.05
CA ARG A 320 -23.13 5.28 2.64
C ARG A 320 -23.17 6.47 1.70
N ILE A 321 -24.35 6.83 1.27
CA ILE A 321 -24.59 7.97 0.40
C ILE A 321 -25.30 9.03 1.25
N ARG A 322 -24.63 10.14 1.53
CA ARG A 322 -25.20 11.27 2.28
C ARG A 322 -25.50 12.42 1.34
N ASP A 323 -26.75 12.79 1.19
CA ASP A 323 -27.13 13.95 0.38
C ASP A 323 -26.92 15.29 1.12
N MET A 324 -27.05 16.39 0.38
CA MET A 324 -26.91 17.74 0.94
C MET A 324 -27.98 18.11 1.98
N LEU A 325 -29.10 17.37 2.06
CA LEU A 325 -30.12 17.52 3.06
C LEU A 325 -29.85 16.70 4.34
N GLY A 326 -28.73 15.95 4.38
CA GLY A 326 -28.29 15.13 5.51
C GLY A 326 -28.96 13.75 5.57
N ARG A 327 -29.73 13.33 4.57
CA ARG A 327 -30.30 11.97 4.51
C ARG A 327 -29.16 11.00 4.17
N VAL A 328 -29.14 9.87 4.85
CA VAL A 328 -28.12 8.83 4.64
C VAL A 328 -28.81 7.55 4.15
N GLU A 329 -28.43 7.10 2.97
CA GLU A 329 -28.77 5.79 2.45
C GLU A 329 -27.54 4.87 2.61
N THR A 330 -27.75 3.63 3.05
CA THR A 330 -26.68 2.65 3.21
C THR A 330 -27.02 1.39 2.42
N VAL A 331 -26.13 1.01 1.50
CA VAL A 331 -26.23 -0.22 0.73
C VAL A 331 -25.09 -1.15 1.16
N THR A 332 -25.45 -2.34 1.65
CA THR A 332 -24.48 -3.35 2.10
C THR A 332 -24.45 -4.53 1.12
N PHE A 333 -23.25 -4.95 0.70
CA PHE A 333 -23.07 -6.15 -0.10
C PHE A 333 -21.83 -6.95 0.35
N PRO A 334 -21.88 -8.29 0.32
CA PRO A 334 -20.72 -9.12 0.63
C PRO A 334 -19.73 -9.14 -0.56
N PHE A 335 -18.43 -9.09 -0.25
CA PHE A 335 -17.37 -9.27 -1.23
C PHE A 335 -16.20 -10.06 -0.63
N TYR A 336 -15.62 -10.99 -1.39
CA TYR A 336 -14.46 -11.76 -0.99
C TYR A 336 -13.21 -11.29 -1.73
N PHE A 337 -12.27 -10.71 -0.99
CA PHE A 337 -10.98 -10.30 -1.51
C PHE A 337 -10.02 -11.50 -1.51
N ALA A 338 -9.61 -11.97 -2.70
CA ALA A 338 -8.80 -13.17 -2.88
C ALA A 338 -7.46 -12.84 -3.54
N GLU A 339 -6.38 -12.98 -2.80
CA GLU A 339 -5.01 -12.71 -3.29
C GLU A 339 -4.53 -13.75 -4.33
N GLY A 340 -5.03 -14.97 -4.26
CA GLY A 340 -4.65 -16.07 -5.16
C GLY A 340 -5.24 -15.99 -6.57
N LEU A 341 -6.25 -15.11 -6.81
CA LEU A 341 -6.87 -14.93 -8.12
C LEU A 341 -6.28 -13.72 -8.86
N LEU A 342 -6.31 -13.82 -10.18
CA LEU A 342 -5.99 -12.72 -11.09
C LEU A 342 -7.28 -12.07 -11.60
N ALA A 343 -7.30 -10.74 -11.68
CA ALA A 343 -8.38 -10.02 -12.33
C ALA A 343 -8.47 -10.41 -13.82
N LYS A 344 -9.66 -10.29 -14.39
CA LYS A 344 -9.91 -10.65 -15.79
C LYS A 344 -8.89 -10.04 -16.75
N GLY A 345 -8.28 -10.88 -17.60
CA GLY A 345 -7.30 -10.48 -18.61
C GLY A 345 -5.86 -10.35 -18.09
N LEU A 346 -5.63 -10.42 -16.79
CA LEU A 346 -4.27 -10.42 -16.24
C LEU A 346 -3.66 -11.83 -16.33
N SER A 347 -2.33 -11.88 -16.50
CA SER A 347 -1.57 -13.12 -16.53
C SER A 347 -0.34 -13.02 -15.61
N GLU A 348 0.03 -14.14 -15.01
CA GLU A 348 1.24 -14.31 -14.21
C GLU A 348 2.00 -15.53 -14.73
N TYR A 349 3.31 -15.40 -14.88
CA TYR A 349 4.16 -16.47 -15.41
C TYR A 349 5.58 -16.36 -14.88
N SER A 350 6.24 -17.50 -14.88
CA SER A 350 7.69 -17.59 -14.67
C SER A 350 8.21 -18.72 -15.56
N PHE A 351 9.23 -18.44 -16.36
CA PHE A 351 9.89 -19.41 -17.23
C PHE A 351 11.39 -19.35 -16.96
N SER A 352 11.98 -20.52 -16.68
CA SER A 352 13.39 -20.65 -16.36
C SER A 352 14.01 -21.74 -17.21
N PHE A 353 15.18 -21.47 -17.73
CA PHE A 353 15.99 -22.40 -18.51
C PHE A 353 17.45 -22.29 -18.12
N GLY A 354 18.10 -23.40 -17.78
CA GLY A 354 19.48 -23.40 -17.33
C GLY A 354 19.88 -24.67 -16.62
N GLN A 355 20.92 -24.58 -15.82
CA GLN A 355 21.45 -25.68 -15.03
C GLN A 355 21.10 -25.51 -13.56
N ARG A 356 20.66 -26.58 -12.91
CA ARG A 356 20.39 -26.60 -11.47
C ARG A 356 21.71 -26.39 -10.72
N ARG A 357 21.66 -25.63 -9.67
CA ARG A 357 22.77 -25.39 -8.76
C ARG A 357 22.53 -26.14 -7.45
N ASP A 358 23.24 -27.23 -7.22
CA ASP A 358 23.01 -28.11 -6.06
C ASP A 358 23.71 -27.60 -4.78
N THR A 359 24.79 -26.84 -4.91
CA THR A 359 25.50 -26.22 -3.78
C THR A 359 25.80 -24.76 -4.05
N PRO A 360 25.65 -23.86 -3.06
CA PRO A 360 26.06 -22.47 -3.19
C PRO A 360 27.58 -22.30 -3.26
N LEU A 361 28.36 -23.35 -3.02
CA LEU A 361 29.77 -23.27 -2.73
C LEU A 361 30.71 -23.43 -3.95
N THR A 362 30.22 -24.07 -5.03
CA THR A 362 31.09 -24.36 -6.19
C THR A 362 30.38 -24.07 -7.50
N PHE A 363 31.15 -23.74 -8.56
CA PHE A 363 30.66 -23.74 -9.95
C PHE A 363 30.52 -25.17 -10.51
N ASP A 364 30.55 -26.19 -9.65
CA ASP A 364 30.47 -27.53 -10.12
C ASP A 364 29.03 -27.81 -10.67
N THR A 365 28.94 -27.63 -11.97
CA THR A 365 27.78 -28.01 -12.77
C THR A 365 27.97 -29.36 -13.41
N SER A 366 29.07 -30.07 -13.10
CA SER A 366 29.45 -31.35 -13.75
C SER A 366 28.37 -32.43 -13.61
N GLN A 367 27.56 -32.34 -12.55
CA GLN A 367 26.44 -33.26 -12.30
C GLN A 367 25.07 -32.64 -12.70
N SER A 368 25.02 -31.34 -13.02
CA SER A 368 23.76 -30.65 -13.24
C SER A 368 23.36 -30.67 -14.72
N ARG A 369 22.20 -31.23 -14.98
CA ARG A 369 21.66 -31.37 -16.34
C ARG A 369 20.84 -30.14 -16.71
N LEU A 370 20.83 -29.80 -17.99
CA LEU A 370 20.00 -28.73 -18.54
C LEU A 370 18.53 -28.97 -18.19
N THR A 371 17.87 -27.97 -17.69
CA THR A 371 16.54 -28.04 -17.14
C THR A 371 15.71 -26.86 -17.60
N ALA A 372 14.45 -27.14 -17.94
CA ALA A 372 13.42 -26.13 -18.25
C ALA A 372 12.28 -26.29 -17.25
N LEU A 373 11.81 -25.17 -16.67
CA LEU A 373 10.64 -25.21 -15.79
C LEU A 373 9.92 -23.85 -15.79
N GLY A 374 8.61 -23.92 -15.55
CA GLY A 374 7.80 -22.72 -15.49
C GLY A 374 6.34 -22.97 -15.32
N PHE A 375 5.61 -21.88 -15.21
CA PHE A 375 4.16 -21.86 -15.18
C PHE A 375 3.62 -20.63 -15.89
N TYR A 376 2.38 -20.72 -16.32
CA TYR A 376 1.55 -19.63 -16.81
C TYR A 376 0.15 -19.76 -16.25
N ARG A 377 -0.41 -18.67 -15.73
CA ARG A 377 -1.80 -18.61 -15.29
C ARG A 377 -2.44 -17.27 -15.69
N THR A 378 -3.75 -17.28 -15.94
CA THR A 378 -4.49 -16.10 -16.39
C THR A 378 -5.88 -16.04 -15.77
N GLY A 379 -6.34 -14.82 -15.45
CA GLY A 379 -7.70 -14.56 -15.01
C GLY A 379 -8.66 -14.58 -16.21
N LEU A 380 -9.45 -15.64 -16.37
CA LEU A 380 -10.51 -15.72 -17.38
C LEU A 380 -11.67 -14.79 -17.04
N THR A 381 -12.01 -14.74 -15.77
CA THR A 381 -13.03 -13.85 -15.18
C THR A 381 -12.54 -13.36 -13.83
N ASN A 382 -13.26 -12.43 -13.19
CA ASN A 382 -12.94 -11.98 -11.84
C ASN A 382 -13.15 -13.02 -10.73
N PHE A 383 -13.67 -14.21 -11.08
CA PHE A 383 -13.88 -15.33 -10.15
C PHE A 383 -13.21 -16.63 -10.59
N LEU A 384 -12.52 -16.64 -11.73
CA LEU A 384 -11.86 -17.84 -12.25
C LEU A 384 -10.50 -17.52 -12.86
N THR A 385 -9.45 -18.11 -12.30
CA THR A 385 -8.08 -18.12 -12.82
C THR A 385 -7.71 -19.54 -13.22
N VAL A 386 -7.18 -19.71 -14.42
CA VAL A 386 -6.69 -21.00 -14.93
C VAL A 386 -5.21 -20.90 -15.27
N GLY A 387 -4.51 -22.01 -15.20
CA GLY A 387 -3.10 -22.05 -15.52
C GLY A 387 -2.61 -23.42 -15.90
N PHE A 388 -1.38 -23.45 -16.37
CA PHE A 388 -0.63 -24.66 -16.69
C PHE A 388 0.80 -24.51 -16.19
N ARG A 389 1.39 -25.61 -15.73
CA ARG A 389 2.76 -25.65 -15.26
C ARG A 389 3.51 -26.83 -15.86
N GLY A 390 4.83 -26.74 -15.94
CA GLY A 390 5.67 -27.83 -16.40
C GLY A 390 7.11 -27.69 -15.96
N GLU A 391 7.79 -28.81 -15.90
CA GLU A 391 9.22 -28.93 -15.69
C GLU A 391 9.76 -30.14 -16.39
N ALA A 392 10.95 -30.04 -16.95
CA ALA A 392 11.58 -31.12 -17.67
C ALA A 392 13.11 -31.04 -17.66
N ASN A 393 13.75 -32.19 -17.71
CA ASN A 393 15.12 -32.39 -18.09
C ASN A 393 15.20 -33.63 -19.01
N HIS A 394 16.41 -34.13 -19.36
CA HIS A 394 16.55 -35.31 -20.24
C HIS A 394 15.93 -36.58 -19.65
N ASP A 395 15.79 -36.72 -18.33
CA ASP A 395 15.32 -37.92 -17.63
C ASP A 395 13.86 -37.82 -17.17
N LEU A 396 13.37 -36.65 -16.88
CA LEU A 396 12.09 -36.43 -16.24
C LEU A 396 11.30 -35.32 -16.93
N TRP A 397 9.98 -35.55 -17.10
CA TRP A 397 9.01 -34.50 -17.30
C TRP A 397 7.89 -34.59 -16.26
N ASN A 398 7.37 -33.41 -15.89
CA ASN A 398 6.26 -33.28 -14.95
C ASN A 398 5.43 -32.04 -15.35
N ALA A 399 4.14 -32.23 -15.63
CA ALA A 399 3.29 -31.16 -16.12
C ALA A 399 1.83 -31.33 -15.74
N GLY A 400 1.10 -30.19 -15.67
CA GLY A 400 -0.34 -30.26 -15.41
C GLY A 400 -1.03 -28.92 -15.24
N PRO A 401 -2.39 -28.93 -15.24
CA PRO A 401 -3.21 -27.75 -15.08
C PRO A 401 -3.35 -27.30 -13.64
N THR A 402 -3.68 -26.00 -13.46
CA THR A 402 -4.07 -25.39 -12.21
C THR A 402 -5.32 -24.53 -12.39
N VAL A 403 -6.20 -24.54 -11.39
CA VAL A 403 -7.44 -23.75 -11.40
C VAL A 403 -7.64 -23.13 -10.03
N ALA A 404 -7.98 -21.85 -9.99
CA ALA A 404 -8.42 -21.17 -8.78
C ALA A 404 -9.77 -20.49 -9.04
N ALA A 405 -10.74 -20.73 -8.16
CA ALA A 405 -12.08 -20.16 -8.26
C ALA A 405 -12.50 -19.53 -6.93
N LYS A 406 -13.19 -18.38 -6.97
CA LYS A 406 -13.74 -17.72 -5.79
C LYS A 406 -15.25 -17.63 -5.83
N SER A 407 -15.84 -17.65 -4.66
CA SER A 407 -17.22 -17.21 -4.40
C SER A 407 -17.22 -16.17 -3.29
N ASP A 408 -17.96 -15.07 -3.46
CA ASP A 408 -18.01 -14.01 -2.45
C ASP A 408 -18.63 -14.47 -1.12
N LYS A 409 -19.39 -15.58 -1.13
CA LYS A 409 -19.99 -16.17 0.08
C LYS A 409 -19.16 -17.32 0.65
N PHE A 410 -18.52 -18.11 -0.21
CA PHE A 410 -17.91 -19.39 0.20
C PHE A 410 -16.37 -19.38 0.20
N GLY A 411 -15.73 -18.29 -0.23
CA GLY A 411 -14.26 -18.19 -0.24
C GLY A 411 -13.63 -18.70 -1.53
N VAL A 412 -12.43 -19.29 -1.43
CA VAL A 412 -11.57 -19.67 -2.56
C VAL A 412 -11.30 -21.17 -2.57
N VAL A 413 -11.38 -21.78 -3.73
CA VAL A 413 -10.94 -23.16 -4.00
C VAL A 413 -9.81 -23.09 -5.01
N GLU A 414 -8.72 -23.81 -4.73
CA GLU A 414 -7.60 -23.99 -5.65
C GLU A 414 -7.37 -25.48 -5.90
N LEU A 415 -7.22 -25.85 -7.17
CA LEU A 415 -7.00 -27.20 -7.63
C LEU A 415 -5.75 -27.25 -8.51
N ALA A 416 -4.94 -28.26 -8.33
CA ALA A 416 -3.85 -28.57 -9.24
C ALA A 416 -3.77 -30.07 -9.47
N TYR A 417 -3.49 -30.44 -10.70
CA TYR A 417 -3.17 -31.80 -11.10
C TYR A 417 -1.83 -31.82 -11.81
N SER A 418 -1.07 -32.88 -11.66
CA SER A 418 0.18 -33.06 -12.37
C SER A 418 0.45 -34.53 -12.68
N ALA A 419 0.92 -34.78 -13.89
CA ALA A 419 1.44 -36.08 -14.31
C ALA A 419 2.95 -36.01 -14.48
N SER A 420 3.65 -37.09 -14.17
CA SER A 420 5.10 -37.17 -14.30
C SER A 420 5.54 -38.51 -14.90
N ASN A 421 6.65 -38.49 -15.61
CA ASN A 421 7.33 -39.66 -16.12
C ASN A 421 8.85 -39.50 -15.94
N ARG A 422 9.49 -40.51 -15.37
CA ARG A 422 10.92 -40.60 -15.20
C ARG A 422 11.47 -41.80 -15.95
N ASN A 423 12.32 -41.54 -16.95
CA ASN A 423 12.77 -42.58 -17.91
C ASN A 423 13.79 -43.53 -17.29
N SER A 424 14.72 -43.05 -16.46
CA SER A 424 15.83 -43.83 -15.87
C SER A 424 15.36 -45.00 -14.99
N VAL A 425 14.20 -44.89 -14.37
CA VAL A 425 13.60 -45.93 -13.50
C VAL A 425 12.24 -46.36 -14.01
N ALA A 426 11.86 -46.03 -15.24
CA ALA A 426 10.58 -46.33 -15.85
C ALA A 426 9.34 -46.07 -14.96
N SER A 427 9.42 -44.96 -14.18
CA SER A 427 8.40 -44.61 -13.18
C SER A 427 7.45 -43.57 -13.73
N ARG A 428 6.14 -43.83 -13.63
CA ARG A 428 5.04 -42.93 -14.01
C ARG A 428 4.18 -42.66 -12.80
N GLY A 429 3.80 -41.41 -12.61
CA GLY A 429 2.94 -41.06 -11.51
C GLY A 429 2.13 -39.82 -11.73
N ASN A 430 1.24 -39.56 -10.79
CA ASN A 430 0.41 -38.37 -10.76
C ASN A 430 0.31 -37.81 -9.36
N ALA A 431 -0.06 -36.55 -9.29
CA ALA A 431 -0.32 -35.86 -8.04
C ALA A 431 -1.52 -34.92 -8.19
N TYR A 432 -2.19 -34.66 -7.09
CA TYR A 432 -3.19 -33.60 -7.03
C TYR A 432 -3.09 -32.82 -5.74
N SER A 433 -3.41 -31.53 -5.84
CA SER A 433 -3.54 -30.59 -4.74
C SER A 433 -4.95 -30.02 -4.72
N PHE A 434 -5.54 -29.98 -3.55
CA PHE A 434 -6.79 -29.27 -3.26
C PHE A 434 -6.52 -28.31 -2.11
N ALA A 435 -6.83 -27.03 -2.29
CA ALA A 435 -6.81 -26.05 -1.21
C ALA A 435 -8.14 -25.30 -1.16
N TYR A 436 -8.68 -25.16 0.04
CA TYR A 436 -9.86 -24.34 0.31
C TYR A 436 -9.50 -23.30 1.36
N THR A 437 -9.84 -22.05 1.10
CA THR A 437 -9.62 -20.95 2.04
C THR A 437 -10.89 -20.13 2.19
N PHE A 438 -11.35 -19.99 3.42
CA PHE A 438 -12.40 -19.06 3.80
C PHE A 438 -11.85 -18.12 4.88
N ALA A 439 -12.05 -16.84 4.72
CA ALA A 439 -11.67 -15.84 5.73
C ALA A 439 -12.77 -14.79 5.85
N SER A 440 -13.18 -14.53 7.09
CA SER A 440 -14.12 -13.46 7.46
C SER A 440 -13.51 -12.63 8.59
N GLN A 441 -14.22 -11.63 9.08
CA GLN A 441 -13.71 -10.84 10.20
C GLN A 441 -13.59 -11.62 11.52
N PHE A 442 -14.35 -12.73 11.66
CA PHE A 442 -14.38 -13.54 12.90
C PHE A 442 -13.73 -14.90 12.74
N LEU A 443 -13.60 -15.39 11.51
CA LEU A 443 -13.22 -16.76 11.25
C LEU A 443 -12.34 -16.84 10.00
N THR A 444 -11.20 -17.52 10.15
CA THR A 444 -10.42 -18.01 9.01
C THR A 444 -10.36 -19.54 9.09
N ALA A 445 -10.67 -20.21 7.99
CA ALA A 445 -10.55 -21.65 7.85
C ALA A 445 -9.78 -21.96 6.56
N ARG A 446 -8.78 -22.81 6.66
CA ARG A 446 -8.00 -23.30 5.50
C ARG A 446 -7.89 -24.81 5.57
N TYR A 447 -8.20 -25.47 4.47
CA TYR A 447 -7.97 -26.88 4.30
C TYR A 447 -7.11 -27.13 3.07
N ASN A 448 -6.02 -27.88 3.25
CA ASN A 448 -5.11 -28.27 2.17
C ASN A 448 -5.00 -29.78 2.14
N ARG A 449 -5.06 -30.35 0.94
CA ARG A 449 -4.80 -31.76 0.68
C ARG A 449 -3.83 -31.92 -0.47
N LEU A 450 -2.76 -32.66 -0.22
CA LEU A 450 -1.81 -33.09 -1.22
C LEU A 450 -1.86 -34.63 -1.31
N ARG A 451 -1.85 -35.16 -2.53
CA ARG A 451 -1.66 -36.57 -2.78
C ARG A 451 -0.71 -36.80 -3.91
N PHE A 452 0.15 -37.77 -3.73
CA PHE A 452 1.12 -38.23 -4.71
C PHE A 452 0.98 -39.73 -4.87
N SER A 453 0.95 -40.23 -6.13
CA SER A 453 1.09 -41.69 -6.39
C SER A 453 2.54 -42.12 -6.14
N ASP A 454 2.78 -43.40 -5.97
CA ASP A 454 4.12 -43.95 -5.68
C ASP A 454 5.15 -43.63 -6.75
N GLY A 455 4.76 -43.60 -8.02
CA GLY A 455 5.63 -43.26 -9.13
C GLY A 455 5.77 -41.80 -9.45
N TYR A 456 5.14 -40.89 -8.69
CA TYR A 456 5.24 -39.47 -8.95
C TYR A 456 6.64 -38.95 -8.68
N ALA A 457 7.18 -38.12 -9.59
CA ALA A 457 8.49 -37.49 -9.48
C ALA A 457 8.46 -36.05 -9.91
N SER A 458 9.28 -35.23 -9.28
CA SER A 458 9.61 -33.86 -9.70
C SER A 458 11.12 -33.66 -9.67
N LEU A 459 11.60 -32.56 -10.23
CA LEU A 459 13.06 -32.29 -10.28
C LEU A 459 13.72 -32.21 -8.89
N VAL A 460 12.93 -31.98 -7.82
CA VAL A 460 13.37 -31.95 -6.42
C VAL A 460 13.06 -33.26 -5.69
N LEU A 461 11.91 -33.87 -5.97
CA LEU A 461 11.45 -35.09 -5.32
C LEU A 461 12.01 -36.35 -6.05
N LEU A 462 13.30 -36.60 -5.88
CA LEU A 462 13.99 -37.72 -6.53
C LEU A 462 14.17 -38.94 -5.63
N GLN A 463 14.00 -38.78 -4.29
CA GLN A 463 14.21 -39.89 -3.33
C GLN A 463 12.86 -40.48 -2.86
N PRO A 464 12.63 -41.77 -3.02
CA PRO A 464 11.33 -42.39 -2.75
C PRO A 464 11.00 -42.59 -1.26
N ASP A 465 11.98 -42.86 -0.41
CA ASP A 465 11.73 -43.51 0.89
C ASP A 465 11.19 -42.59 2.02
N SER A 466 11.36 -41.27 1.92
CA SER A 466 10.93 -40.34 2.97
C SER A 466 9.92 -39.28 2.51
N ARG A 467 9.36 -39.43 1.32
CA ARG A 467 8.38 -38.45 0.82
C ARG A 467 6.98 -38.71 1.30
N PRO A 468 6.18 -37.68 1.54
CA PRO A 468 4.76 -37.86 1.79
C PRO A 468 4.03 -38.31 0.52
N ILE A 469 3.13 -39.31 0.64
CA ILE A 469 2.15 -39.71 -0.39
C ILE A 469 0.81 -39.01 -0.12
N ARG A 470 0.55 -38.64 1.10
CA ARG A 470 -0.64 -37.88 1.51
C ARG A 470 -0.25 -36.85 2.60
N ASP A 471 -0.71 -35.63 2.43
CA ASP A 471 -0.62 -34.57 3.45
C ASP A 471 -1.95 -33.81 3.50
N ASP A 472 -2.66 -33.94 4.61
CA ASP A 472 -3.92 -33.24 4.90
C ASP A 472 -3.65 -32.23 6.02
N ARG A 473 -4.03 -30.97 5.84
CA ARG A 473 -3.92 -29.91 6.86
C ARG A 473 -5.21 -29.11 6.94
N LEU A 474 -5.68 -28.92 8.16
CA LEU A 474 -6.80 -28.05 8.48
C LEU A 474 -6.35 -27.02 9.50
N ASP A 475 -6.42 -25.76 9.13
CA ASP A 475 -6.14 -24.63 9.99
C ASP A 475 -7.43 -23.84 10.22
N PHE A 476 -7.65 -23.45 11.45
CA PHE A 476 -8.82 -22.73 11.88
C PHE A 476 -8.42 -21.63 12.86
N THR A 477 -8.80 -20.38 12.60
CA THR A 477 -8.50 -19.24 13.48
C THR A 477 -9.78 -18.45 13.73
N THR A 478 -10.06 -18.18 15.00
CA THR A 478 -11.19 -17.35 15.40
C THR A 478 -10.81 -16.50 16.60
N GLY A 479 -11.49 -15.37 16.79
CA GLY A 479 -11.24 -14.52 17.94
C GLY A 479 -12.00 -13.20 17.93
N ASN A 480 -11.90 -12.53 19.05
CA ASN A 480 -12.40 -11.17 19.23
C ASN A 480 -11.50 -10.38 20.19
N SER A 481 -11.74 -9.09 20.33
CA SER A 481 -10.93 -8.20 21.18
C SER A 481 -11.02 -8.56 22.69
N LEU A 482 -12.11 -9.19 23.13
CA LEU A 482 -12.33 -9.54 24.53
C LEU A 482 -11.61 -10.83 24.92
N LEU A 483 -11.75 -11.89 24.13
CA LEU A 483 -11.23 -13.22 24.44
C LEU A 483 -9.83 -13.47 23.84
N GLY A 484 -9.40 -12.63 22.90
CA GLY A 484 -8.20 -12.86 22.12
C GLY A 484 -8.45 -13.77 20.93
N THR A 485 -7.38 -14.25 20.31
CA THR A 485 -7.40 -15.09 19.12
C THR A 485 -7.05 -16.53 19.46
N PHE A 486 -7.86 -17.46 18.99
CA PHE A 486 -7.63 -18.90 19.06
C PHE A 486 -7.26 -19.41 17.68
N SER A 487 -6.24 -20.25 17.60
CA SER A 487 -5.82 -20.97 16.41
C SER A 487 -5.82 -22.47 16.68
N PHE A 488 -6.37 -23.23 15.73
CA PHE A 488 -6.40 -24.67 15.81
C PHE A 488 -5.90 -25.25 14.49
N ALA A 489 -4.92 -26.13 14.55
CA ALA A 489 -4.34 -26.80 13.40
C ALA A 489 -4.37 -28.32 13.57
N LEU A 490 -4.80 -29.02 12.52
CA LEU A 490 -4.76 -30.49 12.42
C LEU A 490 -3.95 -30.86 11.19
N GLY A 491 -3.04 -31.83 11.35
CA GLY A 491 -2.26 -32.40 10.27
C GLY A 491 -2.34 -33.93 10.27
N ALA A 492 -2.34 -34.51 9.07
CA ALA A 492 -2.22 -35.95 8.88
C ALA A 492 -1.35 -36.22 7.66
N THR A 493 -0.15 -36.73 7.87
CA THR A 493 0.82 -37.04 6.82
C THR A 493 1.05 -38.54 6.78
N THR A 494 1.07 -39.13 5.58
CA THR A 494 1.44 -40.52 5.34
C THR A 494 2.59 -40.54 4.34
N PHE A 495 3.61 -41.33 4.64
CA PHE A 495 4.83 -41.45 3.83
C PHE A 495 4.84 -42.74 2.99
N VAL A 496 5.68 -42.79 1.98
CA VAL A 496 5.84 -43.97 1.07
C VAL A 496 6.24 -45.20 1.87
N ASN A 497 7.05 -45.09 2.89
CA ASN A 497 7.49 -46.20 3.78
C ASN A 497 6.39 -46.76 4.69
N GLY A 498 5.13 -46.28 4.58
CA GLY A 498 4.01 -46.64 5.42
C GLY A 498 3.93 -45.92 6.75
N GLN A 499 4.92 -45.11 7.11
CA GLN A 499 4.88 -44.29 8.31
C GLN A 499 3.74 -43.26 8.23
N SER A 500 3.12 -42.96 9.34
CA SER A 500 2.08 -41.93 9.42
C SER A 500 2.27 -41.04 10.64
N GLU A 501 2.01 -39.76 10.43
CA GLU A 501 2.07 -38.75 11.49
C GLU A 501 0.76 -37.98 11.55
N ARG A 502 0.24 -37.75 12.74
CA ARG A 502 -0.91 -36.91 13.02
C ARG A 502 -0.49 -35.83 13.99
N SER A 503 -0.76 -34.60 13.66
CA SER A 503 -0.48 -33.45 14.51
C SER A 503 -1.77 -32.70 14.87
N SER A 504 -1.83 -32.20 16.08
CA SER A 504 -2.86 -31.26 16.52
C SER A 504 -2.22 -30.15 17.34
N THR A 505 -2.58 -28.92 17.06
CA THR A 505 -2.07 -27.75 17.79
C THR A 505 -3.23 -26.82 18.11
N LEU A 506 -3.30 -26.39 19.36
CA LEU A 506 -4.18 -25.33 19.84
C LEU A 506 -3.31 -24.15 20.29
N GLY A 507 -3.53 -22.99 19.71
CA GLY A 507 -2.87 -21.74 20.10
C GLY A 507 -3.88 -20.72 20.61
N TRP A 508 -3.43 -19.85 21.47
CA TRP A 508 -4.17 -18.70 21.98
C TRP A 508 -3.25 -17.52 22.18
N ASN A 509 -3.74 -16.32 21.79
CA ASN A 509 -3.05 -15.06 22.07
C ASN A 509 -4.03 -13.96 22.43
N ARG A 510 -3.61 -13.05 23.31
CA ARG A 510 -4.40 -11.88 23.72
C ARG A 510 -3.50 -10.73 24.14
N THR A 511 -3.85 -9.52 23.69
CA THR A 511 -3.23 -8.29 24.19
C THR A 511 -4.02 -7.79 25.39
N ILE A 512 -3.31 -7.51 26.51
CA ILE A 512 -3.85 -7.02 27.77
C ILE A 512 -3.23 -5.64 28.04
N PHE A 513 -4.04 -4.69 28.49
CA PHE A 513 -3.59 -3.32 28.85
C PHE A 513 -2.80 -2.59 27.74
N GLY A 514 -3.00 -2.95 26.47
CA GLY A 514 -2.35 -2.33 25.31
C GLY A 514 -0.83 -2.57 25.18
N ARG A 515 -0.15 -3.01 26.23
CA ARG A 515 1.32 -3.20 26.27
C ARG A 515 1.77 -4.63 26.52
N THR A 516 0.88 -5.48 27.01
CA THR A 516 1.18 -6.86 27.38
C THR A 516 0.50 -7.82 26.42
N GLN A 517 1.25 -8.70 25.80
CA GLN A 517 0.70 -9.77 24.98
C GLN A 517 0.96 -11.12 25.67
N LEU A 518 -0.11 -11.85 25.97
CA LEU A 518 -0.05 -13.24 26.41
C LEU A 518 -0.27 -14.16 25.22
N PHE A 519 0.47 -15.26 25.18
CA PHE A 519 0.28 -16.31 24.19
C PHE A 519 0.57 -17.68 24.81
N ALA A 520 -0.19 -18.67 24.35
CA ALA A 520 -0.03 -20.06 24.78
C ALA A 520 -0.30 -21.00 23.61
N SER A 521 0.36 -22.14 23.60
CA SER A 521 0.09 -23.20 22.63
C SER A 521 0.32 -24.58 23.26
N ILE A 522 -0.50 -25.53 22.84
CA ILE A 522 -0.30 -26.95 23.11
C ILE A 522 -0.38 -27.71 21.81
N GLY A 523 0.60 -28.56 21.55
CA GLY A 523 0.68 -29.43 20.37
C GLY A 523 0.90 -30.87 20.79
N ASP A 524 0.28 -31.78 20.02
CA ASP A 524 0.41 -33.24 20.18
C ASP A 524 0.70 -33.81 18.79
N VAL A 525 1.80 -34.54 18.67
CA VAL A 525 2.20 -35.26 17.45
C VAL A 525 2.20 -36.74 17.78
N ARG A 526 1.48 -37.53 16.98
CA ARG A 526 1.34 -38.99 17.14
C ARG A 526 1.68 -39.69 15.83
N GLY A 527 2.45 -40.75 15.94
CA GLY A 527 2.92 -41.56 14.86
C GLY A 527 4.13 -42.34 15.34
N ASP A 528 5.11 -42.54 14.49
CA ASP A 528 6.42 -43.12 14.85
C ASP A 528 7.16 -42.25 15.86
N ARG A 529 6.92 -40.94 15.80
CA ARG A 529 7.29 -39.98 16.85
C ARG A 529 6.07 -39.64 17.66
N GLN A 530 6.20 -39.76 19.00
CA GLN A 530 5.19 -39.24 19.93
C GLN A 530 5.79 -38.05 20.67
N GLU A 531 5.28 -36.86 20.40
CA GLU A 531 5.73 -35.65 21.03
C GLU A 531 4.54 -34.81 21.50
N ARG A 532 4.54 -34.44 22.76
CA ARG A 532 3.63 -33.42 23.28
C ARG A 532 4.43 -32.22 23.74
N ARG A 533 4.06 -31.05 23.22
CA ARG A 533 4.72 -29.79 23.53
C ARG A 533 3.69 -28.77 23.95
N GLY A 534 3.95 -28.06 25.03
CA GLY A 534 3.17 -26.89 25.43
C GLY A 534 4.09 -25.74 25.76
N PHE A 535 3.69 -24.54 25.40
CA PHE A 535 4.36 -23.34 25.86
C PHE A 535 3.37 -22.24 26.25
N VAL A 536 3.83 -21.37 27.15
CA VAL A 536 3.18 -20.12 27.51
C VAL A 536 4.22 -19.02 27.48
N GLY A 537 3.83 -17.86 27.00
CA GLY A 537 4.71 -16.71 26.90
C GLY A 537 4.00 -15.40 27.16
N LEU A 538 4.80 -14.42 27.53
CA LEU A 538 4.40 -13.06 27.81
C LEU A 538 5.39 -12.10 27.15
N THR A 539 4.87 -11.18 26.32
CA THR A 539 5.63 -10.02 25.83
C THR A 539 5.12 -8.77 26.52
N TYR A 540 6.01 -7.98 27.07
CA TYR A 540 5.71 -6.68 27.65
C TYR A 540 6.49 -5.58 26.94
N ASN A 541 5.80 -4.65 26.28
CA ASN A 541 6.40 -3.49 25.62
C ASN A 541 6.60 -2.38 26.66
N LEU A 542 7.84 -2.10 27.01
CA LEU A 542 8.21 -1.04 27.94
C LEU A 542 7.95 0.33 27.30
N ASN A 543 8.37 0.47 26.03
CA ASN A 543 8.13 1.63 25.20
C ASN A 543 8.08 1.20 23.70
N ALA A 544 8.18 2.14 22.76
CA ALA A 544 8.16 1.85 21.32
C ALA A 544 9.40 1.07 20.82
N GLU A 545 10.52 1.13 21.55
CA GLU A 545 11.80 0.55 21.15
C GLU A 545 12.17 -0.70 21.98
N GLU A 546 11.69 -0.81 23.22
CA GLU A 546 12.11 -1.81 24.19
C GLU A 546 11.00 -2.75 24.59
N ASN A 547 11.32 -4.04 24.66
CA ASN A 547 10.40 -5.07 25.10
C ASN A 547 11.09 -6.13 25.97
N ALA A 548 10.30 -6.78 26.80
CA ALA A 548 10.67 -7.95 27.56
C ALA A 548 9.80 -9.13 27.11
N LEU A 549 10.41 -10.30 26.92
CA LEU A 549 9.77 -11.54 26.54
C LEU A 549 10.12 -12.62 27.56
N ALA A 550 9.12 -13.32 28.08
CA ALA A 550 9.31 -14.51 28.92
C ALA A 550 8.57 -15.69 28.28
N ILE A 551 9.23 -16.82 28.14
CA ILE A 551 8.65 -18.06 27.60
C ILE A 551 8.95 -19.22 28.55
N ALA A 552 7.94 -20.05 28.80
CA ALA A 552 8.11 -21.34 29.44
C ALA A 552 7.54 -22.42 28.53
N GLN A 553 8.36 -23.41 28.18
CA GLN A 553 7.99 -24.51 27.30
C GLN A 553 8.19 -25.83 28.05
N LYS A 554 7.27 -26.76 27.86
CA LYS A 554 7.36 -28.14 28.34
C LYS A 554 7.17 -29.12 27.18
N SER A 555 8.05 -30.08 27.05
CA SER A 555 7.95 -31.19 26.12
C SER A 555 8.19 -32.55 26.82
N LYS A 556 8.06 -33.65 26.09
CA LYS A 556 8.39 -34.98 26.60
C LYS A 556 9.89 -35.06 26.98
N ASP A 557 10.74 -34.39 26.20
CA ASP A 557 12.20 -34.50 26.33
C ASP A 557 12.78 -33.46 27.32
N GLY A 558 11.95 -32.52 27.83
CA GLY A 558 12.43 -31.56 28.81
C GLY A 558 11.59 -30.28 28.91
N ASN A 559 12.07 -29.39 29.77
CA ASN A 559 11.48 -28.08 29.99
C ASN A 559 12.49 -26.99 29.61
N THR A 560 12.02 -25.93 29.00
CA THR A 560 12.82 -24.73 28.67
C THR A 560 12.11 -23.49 29.21
N GLN A 561 12.88 -22.62 29.86
CA GLN A 561 12.43 -21.32 30.35
C GLN A 561 13.40 -20.27 29.82
N SER A 562 12.89 -19.23 29.21
CA SER A 562 13.72 -18.13 28.72
C SER A 562 13.12 -16.78 29.09
N ILE A 563 13.99 -15.83 29.37
CA ILE A 563 13.69 -14.42 29.54
C ILE A 563 14.60 -13.64 28.61
N GLN A 564 14.02 -12.77 27.82
CA GLN A 564 14.74 -11.90 26.91
C GLN A 564 14.35 -10.45 27.20
N PHE A 565 15.33 -9.57 27.22
CA PHE A 565 15.16 -8.13 27.21
C PHE A 565 15.83 -7.57 25.95
N SER A 566 15.13 -6.74 25.19
CA SER A 566 15.65 -6.24 23.90
C SER A 566 15.23 -4.81 23.63
N ARG A 567 16.13 -4.09 22.98
CA ARG A 567 15.89 -2.83 22.30
C ARG A 567 16.18 -3.00 20.82
N ASN A 568 15.22 -2.64 19.98
CA ASN A 568 15.37 -2.72 18.54
C ASN A 568 16.48 -1.77 18.05
N VAL A 569 17.25 -2.24 17.08
CA VAL A 569 18.25 -1.40 16.41
C VAL A 569 17.50 -0.31 15.63
N PRO A 570 17.82 0.99 15.84
CA PRO A 570 17.12 2.07 15.15
C PRO A 570 17.43 2.06 13.64
N GLN A 571 16.50 2.58 12.84
CA GLN A 571 16.72 2.74 11.40
C GLN A 571 17.84 3.73 11.06
N GLY A 572 18.05 4.73 11.93
CA GLY A 572 19.15 5.68 11.89
C GLY A 572 20.39 5.20 12.66
N GLU A 573 21.16 6.15 13.17
CA GLU A 573 22.27 5.92 14.07
C GLU A 573 21.77 5.55 15.47
N GLY A 574 22.46 4.68 16.16
CA GLY A 574 22.15 4.34 17.55
C GLY A 574 22.34 2.88 17.90
N LEU A 575 22.01 2.59 19.14
CA LEU A 575 22.26 1.33 19.83
C LEU A 575 21.01 0.46 19.88
N GLY A 576 21.15 -0.80 19.47
CA GLY A 576 20.21 -1.88 19.75
C GLY A 576 20.91 -2.98 20.56
N TYR A 577 20.14 -3.69 21.38
CA TYR A 577 20.67 -4.79 22.19
C TYR A 577 19.63 -5.85 22.47
N ARG A 578 20.09 -7.06 22.81
CA ARG A 578 19.29 -8.16 23.29
C ARG A 578 20.09 -8.97 24.31
N ILE A 579 19.50 -9.26 25.43
CA ILE A 579 20.04 -10.16 26.44
C ILE A 579 19.00 -11.27 26.63
N GLU A 580 19.41 -12.50 26.39
CA GLU A 580 18.58 -13.70 26.57
C GLU A 580 19.23 -14.61 27.61
N VAL A 581 18.44 -15.05 28.57
CA VAL A 581 18.81 -16.08 29.55
C VAL A 581 17.84 -17.24 29.38
N GLU A 582 18.36 -18.41 29.08
CA GLU A 582 17.58 -19.63 28.89
C GLU A 582 18.08 -20.72 29.82
N ARG A 583 17.15 -21.37 30.50
CA ARG A 583 17.38 -22.58 31.27
C ARG A 583 16.63 -23.74 30.59
N ALA A 584 17.36 -24.74 30.17
CA ALA A 584 16.81 -25.98 29.63
C ALA A 584 17.11 -27.13 30.58
N SER A 585 16.16 -28.07 30.75
CA SER A 585 16.34 -29.29 31.50
C SER A 585 15.74 -30.46 30.73
N ALA A 586 16.54 -31.43 30.39
CA ALA A 586 16.17 -32.72 29.84
C ALA A 586 16.27 -33.79 30.94
N VAL A 587 15.92 -35.06 30.61
CA VAL A 587 15.87 -36.16 31.58
C VAL A 587 17.18 -36.33 32.34
N ASP A 588 18.34 -36.19 31.64
CA ASP A 588 19.68 -36.37 32.21
C ASP A 588 20.60 -35.14 32.04
N ALA A 589 20.08 -34.01 31.60
CA ALA A 589 20.88 -32.83 31.32
C ALA A 589 20.18 -31.53 31.75
N ARG A 590 20.92 -30.65 32.40
CA ARG A 590 20.52 -29.28 32.65
C ARG A 590 21.48 -28.33 31.94
N GLN A 591 20.96 -27.27 31.37
CA GLN A 591 21.74 -26.29 30.63
C GLN A 591 21.28 -24.89 31.00
N LEU A 592 22.23 -24.02 31.27
CA LEU A 592 22.00 -22.57 31.36
C LEU A 592 22.72 -21.92 30.21
N ARG A 593 22.00 -21.10 29.42
CA ARG A 593 22.52 -20.36 28.30
C ARG A 593 22.27 -18.87 28.51
N ILE A 594 23.32 -18.07 28.31
CA ILE A 594 23.28 -16.62 28.32
C ILE A 594 23.77 -16.14 26.97
N ALA A 595 22.94 -15.36 26.23
CA ALA A 595 23.23 -14.92 24.88
C ALA A 595 23.01 -13.41 24.75
N PRO A 596 24.01 -12.58 25.09
CA PRO A 596 23.97 -11.15 24.85
C PRO A 596 24.29 -10.83 23.40
N PHE A 597 23.57 -9.86 22.83
CA PHE A 597 23.81 -9.26 21.54
C PHE A 597 23.78 -7.74 21.67
N LEU A 598 24.72 -7.06 21.03
CA LEU A 598 24.82 -5.62 20.96
C LEU A 598 25.09 -5.22 19.51
N GLN A 599 24.42 -4.16 19.02
CA GLN A 599 24.71 -3.57 17.73
C GLN A 599 24.64 -2.06 17.82
N TYR A 600 25.64 -1.39 17.29
CA TYR A 600 25.65 0.05 17.13
C TYR A 600 25.70 0.41 15.64
N ASN A 601 24.70 1.18 15.18
CA ASN A 601 24.67 1.75 13.84
C ASN A 601 25.26 3.15 13.86
N PHE A 602 26.17 3.43 12.93
CA PHE A 602 26.71 4.75 12.65
C PHE A 602 26.51 5.08 11.16
N SER A 603 26.81 6.29 10.72
CA SER A 603 26.53 6.79 9.36
C SER A 603 27.15 5.89 8.25
N ALA A 604 28.36 5.37 8.47
CA ALA A 604 29.11 4.62 7.49
C ALA A 604 29.06 3.09 7.68
N GLY A 605 28.34 2.57 8.67
CA GLY A 605 28.29 1.14 8.91
C GLY A 605 27.64 0.74 10.22
N SER A 606 27.89 -0.49 10.66
CA SER A 606 27.47 -1.03 11.94
C SER A 606 28.53 -1.95 12.53
N VAL A 607 28.62 -1.96 13.84
CA VAL A 607 29.40 -2.95 14.59
C VAL A 607 28.47 -3.76 15.45
N SER A 608 28.63 -5.07 15.49
CA SER A 608 27.85 -5.96 16.34
C SER A 608 28.75 -6.91 17.13
N VAL A 609 28.33 -7.19 18.36
CA VAL A 609 28.94 -8.18 19.25
C VAL A 609 27.86 -9.19 19.62
N ASN A 610 28.15 -10.45 19.40
CA ASN A 610 27.29 -11.57 19.76
C ASN A 610 28.10 -12.51 20.65
N ALA A 611 27.59 -12.86 21.82
CA ALA A 611 28.26 -13.79 22.70
C ALA A 611 27.31 -14.91 23.16
N LEU A 612 27.86 -16.04 23.48
CA LEU A 612 27.18 -17.20 24.01
C LEU A 612 28.01 -17.75 25.16
N ASP A 613 27.36 -17.94 26.33
CA ASP A 613 27.92 -18.68 27.47
C ASP A 613 26.90 -19.75 27.87
N GLN A 614 27.30 -20.98 27.71
CA GLN A 614 26.45 -22.14 27.96
C GLN A 614 27.13 -23.08 28.96
N ILE A 615 26.44 -23.36 30.04
CA ILE A 615 26.88 -24.26 31.10
C ILE A 615 25.95 -25.47 31.15
N ALA A 616 26.51 -26.66 30.94
CA ALA A 616 25.78 -27.92 30.94
C ALA A 616 26.00 -28.69 32.25
N THR A 617 25.19 -29.74 32.45
CA THR A 617 25.36 -30.68 33.57
C THR A 617 26.79 -31.21 33.61
N GLY A 618 27.36 -31.34 34.81
CA GLY A 618 28.78 -31.77 34.96
C GLY A 618 29.80 -30.65 34.84
N GLY A 619 29.33 -29.38 34.67
CA GLY A 619 30.22 -28.22 34.60
C GLY A 619 30.84 -27.96 33.22
N ALA A 620 30.49 -28.73 32.20
CA ALA A 620 30.92 -28.44 30.82
C ALA A 620 30.44 -27.06 30.36
N ARG A 621 31.37 -26.19 29.99
CA ARG A 621 31.06 -24.82 29.60
C ARG A 621 31.51 -24.55 28.16
N THR A 622 30.61 -24.10 27.34
CA THR A 622 30.86 -23.65 25.98
C THR A 622 30.70 -22.13 25.93
N GLN A 623 31.79 -21.49 25.48
CA GLN A 623 31.79 -20.04 25.30
C GLN A 623 32.17 -19.70 23.88
N ARG A 624 31.46 -18.72 23.31
CA ARG A 624 31.75 -18.16 22.00
C ARG A 624 31.47 -16.66 22.02
N ALA A 625 32.34 -15.89 21.38
CA ALA A 625 32.08 -14.48 21.09
C ALA A 625 32.37 -14.22 19.62
N GLU A 626 31.57 -13.40 19.00
CA GLU A 626 31.73 -12.92 17.61
C GLU A 626 31.63 -11.41 17.62
N VAL A 627 32.57 -10.78 16.94
CA VAL A 627 32.51 -9.36 16.57
C VAL A 627 32.40 -9.27 15.06
N ALA A 628 31.42 -8.49 14.59
CA ALA A 628 31.26 -8.24 13.18
C ALA A 628 31.16 -6.74 12.89
N PHE A 629 31.77 -6.35 11.77
CA PHE A 629 31.69 -5.02 11.19
C PHE A 629 31.06 -5.13 9.80
N ALA A 630 30.03 -4.33 9.52
CA ALA A 630 29.34 -4.32 8.24
C ALA A 630 29.12 -2.89 7.77
N GLY A 631 29.23 -2.70 6.45
CA GLY A 631 29.02 -1.41 5.84
C GLY A 631 28.93 -1.53 4.32
N GLY A 632 28.92 -0.38 3.68
CA GLY A 632 28.89 -0.29 2.23
C GLY A 632 29.45 1.04 1.73
N VAL A 633 29.54 1.14 0.42
CA VAL A 633 29.81 2.38 -0.31
C VAL A 633 28.78 2.46 -1.44
N GLY A 634 28.07 3.58 -1.53
CA GLY A 634 27.15 3.86 -2.62
C GLY A 634 27.66 5.00 -3.48
N CYS A 635 27.62 4.81 -4.80
CA CYS A 635 28.05 5.80 -5.79
C CYS A 635 26.89 6.14 -6.74
N VAL A 636 26.70 7.42 -6.97
CA VAL A 636 25.79 7.95 -8.00
C VAL A 636 26.60 8.87 -8.90
N ASN A 637 26.73 8.50 -10.17
CA ASN A 637 27.66 9.13 -11.11
C ASN A 637 29.09 9.18 -10.51
N THR A 638 29.62 10.38 -10.26
CA THR A 638 30.97 10.59 -9.70
C THR A 638 31.00 10.76 -8.18
N SER A 639 29.83 10.82 -7.52
CA SER A 639 29.73 11.02 -6.07
C SER A 639 29.63 9.69 -5.36
N CYS A 640 30.61 9.35 -4.52
CA CYS A 640 30.64 8.14 -3.70
C CYS A 640 30.67 8.49 -2.21
N LEU A 641 29.84 7.82 -1.41
CA LEU A 641 29.79 8.01 0.03
C LEU A 641 29.80 6.66 0.77
N PRO A 642 30.48 6.58 1.92
CA PRO A 642 30.34 5.42 2.79
C PRO A 642 28.92 5.37 3.36
N SER A 643 28.44 4.15 3.61
CA SER A 643 27.08 3.87 4.02
C SER A 643 27.01 2.67 4.96
N ARG A 644 25.93 2.53 5.66
CA ARG A 644 25.52 1.22 6.15
C ARG A 644 25.29 0.28 4.97
N THR A 645 25.20 -1.02 5.24
CA THR A 645 24.89 -2.02 4.19
C THR A 645 23.68 -1.56 3.38
N ILE A 646 23.81 -1.49 2.07
CA ILE A 646 22.77 -1.12 1.11
C ILE A 646 21.99 -2.40 0.78
N ALA A 647 20.87 -2.63 1.44
CA ALA A 647 20.08 -3.85 1.27
C ALA A 647 19.15 -3.81 0.05
N ASP A 648 18.72 -2.61 -0.36
CA ASP A 648 17.89 -2.37 -1.55
C ASP A 648 18.43 -1.13 -2.30
N SER A 649 17.58 -0.20 -2.72
CA SER A 649 18.02 1.00 -3.41
C SER A 649 18.49 2.09 -2.44
N PHE A 650 19.15 3.11 -2.94
CA PHE A 650 19.71 4.18 -2.13
C PHE A 650 19.61 5.54 -2.83
N ALA A 651 19.83 6.62 -2.06
CA ALA A 651 19.95 7.96 -2.62
C ALA A 651 21.10 8.73 -1.96
N ILE A 652 21.78 9.55 -2.75
CA ILE A 652 22.72 10.54 -2.25
C ILE A 652 22.00 11.88 -2.20
N VAL A 653 21.80 12.38 -0.98
CA VAL A 653 21.38 13.74 -0.71
C VAL A 653 22.59 14.64 -0.83
N ASP A 654 22.50 15.70 -1.63
CA ASP A 654 23.53 16.70 -1.87
C ASP A 654 22.88 18.09 -1.72
N LEU A 655 23.25 18.82 -0.67
CA LEU A 655 22.71 20.16 -0.46
C LEU A 655 23.27 21.17 -1.46
N GLY A 656 24.37 20.85 -2.15
CA GLY A 656 25.09 21.80 -3.03
C GLY A 656 25.95 22.81 -2.27
N VAL A 657 25.85 22.83 -0.96
CA VAL A 657 26.58 23.72 -0.03
C VAL A 657 27.13 22.91 1.16
N PRO A 658 28.30 23.29 1.73
CA PRO A 658 28.96 22.51 2.80
C PRO A 658 28.34 22.80 4.17
N ILE A 659 27.13 22.35 4.43
CA ILE A 659 26.43 22.47 5.72
C ILE A 659 26.34 21.10 6.38
N ALA A 660 26.96 20.97 7.54
CA ALA A 660 26.91 19.78 8.37
C ALA A 660 25.64 19.72 9.24
N ASP A 661 25.36 18.54 9.77
CA ASP A 661 24.36 18.25 10.80
C ASP A 661 22.91 18.56 10.44
N VAL A 662 22.59 18.81 9.17
CA VAL A 662 21.21 18.92 8.69
C VAL A 662 20.55 17.55 8.69
N ARG A 663 19.51 17.37 9.52
CA ARG A 663 18.77 16.11 9.60
C ARG A 663 18.00 15.85 8.32
N ILE A 664 18.15 14.63 7.82
CA ILE A 664 17.38 14.13 6.69
C ILE A 664 16.36 13.11 7.20
N LEU A 665 15.13 13.27 6.76
CA LEU A 665 14.01 12.41 7.13
C LEU A 665 13.57 11.57 5.94
N ARG A 666 13.21 10.31 6.21
CA ARG A 666 12.51 9.40 5.30
C ARG A 666 11.14 9.10 5.89
N ASN A 667 10.07 9.48 5.19
CA ASN A 667 8.69 9.32 5.67
C ASN A 667 8.52 9.83 7.13
N ASN A 668 9.03 11.03 7.42
CA ASN A 668 9.02 11.70 8.73
C ASN A 668 9.88 11.05 9.84
N GLN A 669 10.73 10.07 9.51
CA GLN A 669 11.70 9.49 10.46
C GLN A 669 13.11 9.95 10.12
N VAL A 670 13.85 10.45 11.10
CA VAL A 670 15.26 10.85 10.92
C VAL A 670 16.08 9.61 10.59
N VAL A 671 16.75 9.61 9.43
CA VAL A 671 17.61 8.52 8.97
C VAL A 671 19.10 8.85 9.07
N GLY A 672 19.45 10.11 9.27
CA GLY A 672 20.82 10.58 9.51
C GLY A 672 20.94 12.10 9.34
N LYS A 673 22.19 12.57 9.25
CA LYS A 673 22.55 13.98 9.12
C LYS A 673 23.57 14.16 7.99
N THR A 674 23.59 15.36 7.40
CA THR A 674 24.61 15.71 6.42
C THR A 674 26.00 15.82 7.04
N SER A 675 27.03 15.44 6.26
CA SER A 675 28.42 15.62 6.60
C SER A 675 28.86 17.07 6.44
N VAL A 676 30.11 17.38 6.81
CA VAL A 676 30.71 18.71 6.59
C VAL A 676 30.72 19.15 5.12
N ALA A 677 30.63 18.20 4.17
CA ALA A 677 30.50 18.50 2.74
C ALA A 677 29.04 18.74 2.29
N GLY A 678 28.05 18.81 3.22
CA GLY A 678 26.64 18.95 2.90
C GLY A 678 26.01 17.72 2.24
N LYS A 679 26.61 16.55 2.40
CA LYS A 679 26.16 15.31 1.73
C LYS A 679 25.84 14.21 2.72
N MET A 680 24.90 13.35 2.32
CA MET A 680 24.51 12.16 3.07
C MET A 680 23.99 11.08 2.12
N ILE A 681 24.19 9.82 2.48
CA ILE A 681 23.57 8.69 1.79
C ILE A 681 22.38 8.15 2.61
N VAL A 682 21.26 8.00 1.96
CA VAL A 682 20.06 7.32 2.50
C VAL A 682 20.07 5.90 1.92
N SER A 683 20.38 4.92 2.74
CA SER A 683 20.31 3.50 2.38
C SER A 683 18.89 2.94 2.55
N ASP A 684 18.65 1.74 2.02
CA ASP A 684 17.44 0.94 2.23
C ASP A 684 16.14 1.62 1.77
N LEU A 685 16.18 2.26 0.62
CA LEU A 685 14.99 2.74 -0.07
C LEU A 685 14.32 1.57 -0.80
N GLY A 686 13.03 1.35 -0.54
CA GLY A 686 12.29 0.30 -1.23
C GLY A 686 12.26 0.53 -2.74
N SER A 687 12.73 -0.46 -3.52
CA SER A 687 12.69 -0.39 -4.99
C SER A 687 11.26 -0.29 -5.48
N TYR A 688 11.01 0.66 -6.39
CA TYR A 688 9.71 0.96 -7.00
C TYR A 688 8.64 1.53 -6.03
N TYR A 689 8.95 1.67 -4.74
CA TYR A 689 8.08 2.34 -3.78
C TYR A 689 8.36 3.84 -3.74
N GLU A 690 7.30 4.64 -3.81
CA GLU A 690 7.42 6.07 -3.60
C GLU A 690 7.82 6.36 -2.16
N THR A 691 8.92 7.07 -1.99
CA THR A 691 9.47 7.42 -0.68
C THR A 691 9.69 8.92 -0.63
N GLU A 692 9.14 9.57 0.40
CA GLU A 692 9.38 10.99 0.66
C GLU A 692 10.69 11.17 1.44
N ILE A 693 11.60 11.94 0.87
CA ILE A 693 12.82 12.39 1.52
C ILE A 693 12.69 13.88 1.78
N ARG A 694 12.87 14.26 3.03
CA ARG A 694 12.70 15.64 3.51
C ARG A 694 13.97 16.11 4.20
N LEU A 695 14.35 17.35 4.00
CA LEU A 695 15.32 18.04 4.84
C LEU A 695 14.59 18.70 6.03
N ASN A 696 15.22 18.72 7.20
CA ASN A 696 14.73 19.51 8.33
C ASN A 696 15.20 20.96 8.19
N ASP A 697 14.29 21.85 7.81
CA ASP A 697 14.55 23.27 7.55
C ASP A 697 15.04 24.04 8.78
N GLN A 698 14.66 23.59 9.99
CA GLN A 698 15.12 24.19 11.25
C GLN A 698 16.62 23.99 11.51
N ASP A 699 17.26 23.07 10.82
CA ASP A 699 18.70 22.81 10.96
C ASP A 699 19.54 23.65 9.99
N LEU A 700 18.90 24.34 9.03
CA LEU A 700 19.61 25.22 8.11
C LEU A 700 19.88 26.57 8.78
N PRO A 701 21.11 27.12 8.64
CA PRO A 701 21.36 28.49 9.03
C PRO A 701 20.46 29.46 8.25
N ILE A 702 20.06 30.57 8.91
CA ILE A 702 19.05 31.50 8.39
C ILE A 702 19.44 32.15 7.05
N GLU A 703 20.73 32.18 6.73
CA GLU A 703 21.26 32.68 5.47
C GLU A 703 21.07 31.73 4.27
N TYR A 704 20.51 30.54 4.48
CA TYR A 704 20.27 29.58 3.44
C TYR A 704 18.78 29.35 3.21
N GLY A 705 18.38 29.45 1.96
CA GLY A 705 17.06 29.06 1.47
C GLY A 705 17.12 27.79 0.65
N PHE A 706 16.01 27.17 0.45
CA PHE A 706 15.88 25.94 -0.33
C PHE A 706 14.70 26.02 -1.31
N LYS A 707 14.79 25.29 -2.41
CA LYS A 707 13.73 25.29 -3.41
C LYS A 707 12.56 24.39 -3.00
N LEU A 708 12.87 23.21 -2.42
CA LEU A 708 11.91 22.21 -1.98
C LEU A 708 12.38 21.63 -0.64
N SER A 709 11.48 21.55 0.35
CA SER A 709 11.76 20.90 1.65
C SER A 709 11.58 19.37 1.61
N ALA A 710 10.83 18.87 0.63
CA ALA A 710 10.57 17.46 0.45
C ALA A 710 10.58 17.07 -1.03
N LEU A 711 11.12 15.91 -1.33
CA LEU A 711 11.14 15.30 -2.65
C LEU A 711 10.67 13.86 -2.56
N ARG A 712 9.85 13.44 -3.52
CA ARG A 712 9.40 12.06 -3.64
C ARG A 712 10.17 11.35 -4.73
N ILE A 713 10.72 10.19 -4.40
CA ILE A 713 11.48 9.36 -5.32
C ILE A 713 10.96 7.93 -5.29
N SER A 714 11.06 7.25 -6.43
CA SER A 714 10.74 5.83 -6.59
C SER A 714 11.92 5.18 -7.31
N PRO A 715 12.97 4.73 -6.59
CA PRO A 715 14.17 4.19 -7.21
C PRO A 715 13.90 2.83 -7.86
N ALA A 716 14.59 2.52 -8.96
CA ALA A 716 14.58 1.18 -9.55
C ALA A 716 15.35 0.19 -8.65
N LEU A 717 15.20 -1.13 -8.90
CA LEU A 717 15.86 -2.18 -8.12
C LEU A 717 17.36 -1.91 -7.96
N ARG A 718 17.84 -1.82 -6.70
CA ARG A 718 19.25 -1.64 -6.34
C ARG A 718 19.89 -0.44 -7.04
N SER A 719 19.14 0.58 -7.40
CA SER A 719 19.66 1.80 -8.03
C SER A 719 20.02 2.88 -7.03
N GLY A 720 20.91 3.78 -7.42
CA GLY A 720 21.20 5.02 -6.72
C GLY A 720 20.48 6.19 -7.38
N SER A 721 19.91 7.09 -6.58
CA SER A 721 19.31 8.35 -7.01
C SER A 721 20.06 9.54 -6.42
N ARG A 722 20.04 10.68 -7.09
CA ARG A 722 20.57 11.94 -6.54
C ARG A 722 19.38 12.82 -6.11
N ILE A 723 19.45 13.36 -4.90
CA ILE A 723 18.47 14.29 -4.34
C ILE A 723 19.15 15.63 -4.12
N ASP A 724 18.61 16.66 -4.74
CA ASP A 724 19.06 18.04 -4.62
C ASP A 724 17.86 18.91 -4.17
N PHE A 725 17.95 19.48 -2.99
CA PHE A 725 16.93 20.38 -2.43
C PHE A 725 17.05 21.81 -2.96
N GLY A 726 18.08 22.12 -3.75
CA GLY A 726 18.35 23.45 -4.27
C GLY A 726 18.67 24.44 -3.16
N VAL A 727 19.41 23.97 -2.15
CA VAL A 727 19.87 24.84 -1.06
C VAL A 727 20.89 25.82 -1.60
N LYS A 728 20.68 27.08 -1.32
CA LYS A 728 21.56 28.16 -1.73
C LYS A 728 21.56 29.29 -0.69
N ARG A 729 22.64 30.01 -0.64
CA ARG A 729 22.70 31.21 0.20
C ARG A 729 21.75 32.26 -0.37
N ILE A 730 20.96 32.83 0.51
CA ILE A 730 20.03 33.92 0.22
C ILE A 730 20.31 35.06 1.15
N LEU A 731 19.99 36.26 0.69
CA LEU A 731 20.08 37.42 1.55
C LEU A 731 18.88 38.34 1.32
N THR A 732 18.59 39.11 2.32
CA THR A 732 17.60 40.17 2.29
C THR A 732 18.25 41.47 1.84
N VAL A 733 17.64 42.10 0.86
CA VAL A 733 18.12 43.41 0.34
C VAL A 733 17.08 44.48 0.65
N PHE A 734 17.52 45.52 1.26
CA PHE A 734 16.70 46.72 1.50
C PHE A 734 17.40 47.94 0.95
N GLY A 735 16.66 49.03 0.68
CA GLY A 735 17.20 50.25 0.12
C GLY A 735 16.09 51.23 -0.21
N LYS A 736 16.42 52.30 -0.91
CA LYS A 736 15.45 53.31 -1.39
C LYS A 736 15.57 53.51 -2.89
N LEU A 737 14.45 53.61 -3.56
CA LEU A 737 14.39 54.08 -4.94
C LEU A 737 14.09 55.56 -4.94
N ILE A 738 14.91 56.35 -5.65
CA ILE A 738 14.77 57.79 -5.78
C ILE A 738 14.79 58.21 -7.25
N VAL A 739 13.96 59.18 -7.61
CA VAL A 739 13.94 59.76 -8.96
C VAL A 739 14.63 61.13 -8.92
N SER A 740 15.47 61.37 -9.91
CA SER A 740 16.16 62.67 -10.07
C SER A 740 15.42 63.55 -11.07
N LEU A 741 14.84 64.64 -10.60
CA LEU A 741 14.16 65.63 -11.44
C LEU A 741 15.01 66.92 -11.47
N GLY A 742 15.94 67.03 -12.37
CA GLY A 742 16.93 68.11 -12.38
C GLY A 742 17.85 68.10 -11.17
N LYS A 743 17.83 69.16 -10.31
CA LYS A 743 18.64 69.24 -9.06
C LYS A 743 17.95 68.65 -7.84
N ARG A 744 16.72 68.20 -7.94
CA ARG A 744 15.95 67.61 -6.82
C ARG A 744 15.91 66.11 -6.91
N GLN A 745 16.18 65.44 -5.80
CA GLN A 745 15.97 63.97 -5.67
C GLN A 745 14.73 63.78 -4.79
N LEU A 746 13.78 63.03 -5.33
CA LEU A 746 12.51 62.68 -4.67
C LEU A 746 12.39 61.16 -4.49
N PRO A 747 11.86 60.72 -3.32
CA PRO A 747 11.60 59.29 -3.15
C PRO A 747 10.53 58.82 -4.13
N LEU A 748 10.71 57.63 -4.69
CA LEU A 748 9.72 56.97 -5.53
C LEU A 748 8.68 56.26 -4.65
N ALA A 749 7.70 57.02 -4.19
CA ALA A 749 6.72 56.60 -3.18
C ALA A 749 5.60 55.78 -3.80
N ASN A 750 5.27 54.60 -3.26
CA ASN A 750 4.17 53.70 -3.67
C ASN A 750 4.23 53.23 -5.15
N TYR A 751 5.41 53.00 -5.66
CA TYR A 751 5.61 52.50 -7.02
C TYR A 751 5.91 51.00 -7.07
N LEU A 752 5.65 50.43 -8.23
CA LEU A 752 6.04 49.06 -8.57
C LEU A 752 7.18 49.08 -9.59
N ALA A 753 8.27 48.39 -9.30
CA ALA A 753 9.36 48.17 -10.24
C ALA A 753 9.58 46.67 -10.47
N VAL A 754 10.08 46.33 -11.64
CA VAL A 754 10.36 44.94 -11.99
C VAL A 754 11.86 44.72 -12.07
N LEU A 755 12.39 43.83 -11.25
CA LEU A 755 13.77 43.35 -11.32
C LEU A 755 13.84 42.09 -12.20
N THR A 756 14.87 42.02 -13.02
CA THR A 756 15.12 40.84 -13.88
C THR A 756 16.57 40.36 -13.68
N GLN A 757 16.73 39.06 -13.50
CA GLN A 757 18.00 38.34 -13.51
C GLN A 757 17.80 36.99 -14.20
N ASN A 758 18.55 36.65 -15.25
CA ASN A 758 18.48 35.38 -15.96
C ASN A 758 17.03 34.93 -16.27
N GLU A 759 16.24 35.79 -16.90
CA GLU A 759 14.82 35.60 -17.26
C GLU A 759 13.83 35.54 -16.09
N ARG A 760 14.30 35.57 -14.85
CA ARG A 760 13.43 35.62 -13.67
C ARG A 760 13.07 37.05 -13.35
N ARG A 761 11.78 37.31 -13.15
CA ARG A 761 11.25 38.62 -12.79
C ARG A 761 10.83 38.62 -11.31
N ARG A 762 11.18 39.70 -10.60
CA ARG A 762 10.71 40.01 -9.24
C ARG A 762 10.13 41.42 -9.21
N ILE A 763 9.10 41.61 -8.43
CA ILE A 763 8.45 42.90 -8.26
C ILE A 763 8.99 43.56 -6.98
N ILE A 764 9.43 44.80 -7.11
CA ILE A 764 9.69 45.67 -5.98
C ILE A 764 8.45 46.54 -5.76
N SER A 765 7.96 46.59 -4.53
CA SER A 765 7.00 47.60 -4.06
C SER A 765 7.74 48.62 -3.16
N THR A 766 7.59 49.88 -3.42
CA THR A 766 8.19 50.94 -2.58
C THR A 766 7.17 51.49 -1.61
N GLU A 767 7.62 51.87 -0.43
CA GLU A 767 6.84 52.55 0.60
C GLU A 767 6.76 54.08 0.34
N ASN A 768 6.06 54.84 1.21
CA ASN A 768 5.87 56.28 1.08
C ASN A 768 7.15 57.13 1.04
N ASP A 769 8.25 56.64 1.56
CA ASP A 769 9.58 57.24 1.55
C ASP A 769 10.52 56.69 0.49
N GLY A 770 9.98 55.86 -0.44
CA GLY A 770 10.71 55.16 -1.49
C GLY A 770 11.47 53.90 -1.01
N ALA A 771 11.33 53.53 0.26
CA ALA A 771 11.98 52.32 0.78
C ALA A 771 11.42 51.05 0.14
N PHE A 772 12.29 50.08 -0.09
CA PHE A 772 11.93 48.75 -0.55
C PHE A 772 12.62 47.65 0.27
N TYR A 773 12.00 46.52 0.32
CA TYR A 773 12.49 45.34 1.00
C TYR A 773 12.29 44.11 0.13
N LEU A 774 13.35 43.32 -0.09
CA LEU A 774 13.36 42.13 -0.92
C LEU A 774 13.99 40.98 -0.17
N GLU A 775 13.21 39.94 0.05
CA GLU A 775 13.67 38.68 0.62
C GLU A 775 14.15 37.70 -0.47
N ASP A 776 14.91 36.71 -0.11
CA ASP A 776 15.36 35.60 -0.99
C ASP A 776 16.16 36.08 -2.20
N MET A 777 17.00 37.07 -2.03
CA MET A 777 17.88 37.56 -3.09
C MET A 777 19.15 36.70 -3.19
N VAL A 778 19.53 36.37 -4.43
CA VAL A 778 20.77 35.64 -4.72
C VAL A 778 21.84 36.70 -5.10
N PRO A 779 23.09 36.55 -4.68
CA PRO A 779 24.16 37.43 -5.16
C PRO A 779 24.23 37.51 -6.68
N GLY A 780 24.46 38.68 -7.22
CA GLY A 780 24.54 38.94 -8.66
C GLY A 780 23.99 40.32 -9.08
N LYS A 781 24.00 40.58 -10.37
CA LYS A 781 23.48 41.80 -10.97
C LYS A 781 22.02 41.60 -11.42
N TYR A 782 21.20 42.57 -11.06
CA TYR A 782 19.78 42.66 -11.45
C TYR A 782 19.55 43.93 -12.25
N THR A 783 18.80 43.83 -13.32
CA THR A 783 18.32 45.00 -14.07
C THR A 783 16.90 45.32 -13.63
N GLY A 784 16.66 46.54 -13.19
CA GLY A 784 15.35 47.00 -12.75
C GLY A 784 14.72 47.94 -13.75
N VAL A 785 13.38 47.90 -13.84
CA VAL A 785 12.59 48.84 -14.64
C VAL A 785 11.41 49.32 -13.81
N ALA A 786 11.24 50.64 -13.68
CA ALA A 786 10.06 51.28 -13.12
C ALA A 786 9.42 52.20 -14.16
N ILE A 787 8.10 52.34 -14.17
CA ILE A 787 7.41 53.25 -15.06
C ILE A 787 7.04 54.49 -14.24
N VAL A 788 7.72 55.60 -14.44
CA VAL A 788 7.49 56.85 -13.73
C VAL A 788 6.90 57.87 -14.69
N ASP A 789 5.70 58.37 -14.44
CA ASP A 789 4.95 59.32 -15.30
C ASP A 789 4.90 58.89 -16.79
N GLY A 790 4.71 57.59 -17.03
CA GLY A 790 4.64 57.03 -18.38
C GLY A 790 6.00 56.77 -19.04
N THR A 791 7.12 57.07 -18.39
CA THR A 791 8.48 56.85 -18.90
C THR A 791 9.12 55.64 -18.21
N ALA A 792 9.72 54.73 -18.98
CA ALA A 792 10.42 53.57 -18.45
C ALA A 792 11.80 53.99 -17.95
N CYS A 793 11.98 53.91 -16.64
CA CYS A 793 13.24 54.22 -15.93
C CYS A 793 13.98 52.92 -15.59
N GLN A 794 15.21 52.77 -16.07
CA GLN A 794 16.06 51.61 -15.81
C GLN A 794 17.04 51.89 -14.66
N PHE A 795 17.33 50.88 -13.88
CA PHE A 795 18.33 50.91 -12.84
C PHE A 795 19.01 49.56 -12.63
N GLU A 796 20.16 49.54 -12.03
CA GLU A 796 20.88 48.33 -11.69
C GLU A 796 20.93 48.16 -10.18
N LEU A 797 20.65 46.93 -9.71
CA LEU A 797 20.86 46.51 -8.33
C LEU A 797 21.93 45.40 -8.32
N THR A 798 23.07 45.69 -7.74
CA THR A 798 24.11 44.68 -7.54
C THR A 798 24.05 44.17 -6.12
N VAL A 799 23.74 42.88 -5.99
CA VAL A 799 23.70 42.17 -4.72
C VAL A 799 25.05 41.49 -4.54
N PRO A 800 25.89 41.86 -3.58
CA PRO A 800 27.23 41.33 -3.41
C PRO A 800 27.19 39.92 -2.75
N GLU A 801 28.24 39.14 -2.91
CA GLU A 801 28.54 38.02 -2.03
C GLU A 801 29.00 38.57 -0.68
N THR A 802 28.18 38.44 0.33
CA THR A 802 28.46 38.94 1.70
C THR A 802 28.23 37.82 2.71
N GLU A 803 28.94 37.88 3.85
CA GLU A 803 28.69 36.95 4.96
C GLU A 803 27.42 37.31 5.75
N GLY A 804 26.91 38.54 5.60
CA GLY A 804 25.68 39.02 6.26
C GLY A 804 24.41 38.47 5.62
N ILE A 805 23.34 38.41 6.40
CA ILE A 805 21.98 38.02 5.95
C ILE A 805 21.18 39.19 5.37
N MET A 806 21.65 40.41 5.57
CA MET A 806 21.02 41.65 5.11
C MET A 806 22.04 42.50 4.35
N PHE A 807 21.60 43.11 3.27
CA PHE A 807 22.38 43.99 2.44
C PHE A 807 21.62 45.31 2.23
N ASP A 808 22.24 46.42 2.64
CA ASP A 808 21.72 47.74 2.37
C ASP A 808 22.22 48.26 1.00
N ALA A 809 21.30 48.23 0.04
CA ALA A 809 21.55 48.75 -1.30
C ALA A 809 21.64 50.27 -1.36
N LYS A 810 21.48 50.97 -0.23
CA LYS A 810 21.41 52.43 -0.12
C LYS A 810 20.33 53.05 -1.01
N SER A 811 20.53 54.26 -1.47
CA SER A 811 19.60 54.95 -2.38
C SER A 811 20.02 54.70 -3.82
N ILE A 812 19.12 54.08 -4.62
CA ILE A 812 19.29 53.80 -6.03
C ILE A 812 18.56 54.90 -6.83
N VAL A 813 19.31 55.67 -7.62
CA VAL A 813 18.75 56.73 -8.47
C VAL A 813 18.26 56.13 -9.77
N ILE A 814 16.97 56.28 -10.04
CA ILE A 814 16.33 55.90 -11.29
C ILE A 814 15.93 57.12 -12.06
N CYS A 815 16.00 57.12 -13.40
CA CYS A 815 15.78 58.28 -14.26
C CYS A 815 16.64 59.53 -13.88
N ARG A 816 17.61 59.79 -14.66
CA ARG A 816 18.38 61.01 -14.58
C ARG A 816 17.84 62.08 -15.52
#